data_8b95b807ed087ce062357ea38fdffce1
#
_entry.id   8b95b807ed087ce062357ea38fdffce1
#
_cell.length_a   1.000
_cell.length_b   1.000
_cell.length_c   1.000
_cell.angle_alpha   90.00
_cell.angle_beta   90.00
_cell.angle_gamma   90.00
#
_symmetry.space_group_name_H-M   'P 1'
#
loop_
_entity.id
_entity.type
_entity.pdbx_description
1 polymer ?
#
loop_
_entity_poly.entity_id
_entity_poly.type
_entity_poly.pdbx_seq_one_letter_code
_entity_poly.pdbx_strand_id
1 'polypeptide(L)'
;MHRLRTCAARLRPLTASQAAQTVGPQRPVTGPVPSGARTLGQFRCYTAPVASEPFLNGTSSNYVEEMYFAWLENPKSVHKSWDVFFRNANAGAPPGAAYQSPLGLSASPQLSSLVGAQPNVEKLVEDHLAVQSLIRAYQIRGHQVAQLDPLGIMDADLDACVPTDIITSSDKLGFYGLDESDLEKVFRLPTTTFIGGSESALPLKEIIQRLEMAYCQHIGVEFMFINDLEQCQWIRQKFETPGVMQFNLEEKRTLLARMVRSTRFEEFLQKKWSAEKRFGLEGCESLIPALKTIIDISSGSGVEYVIMGMPHRGRLNVLANVIRKELEQIFCQFDSKLEAADEGSGDVKYHLGMYHRRINRVTDRNITLSLVANPSHLEAADPVVQGKTKAEQFYCGDNDGNRVMSILIHGDAAFAGQGIVYETFHLSDLPSYTTHGTVHVVVNNQIGFTTDPRMARSSPYPTDVARVVNAPIFHVNADDPEAVIYVCKVAAEWRATFHKDVVVDLVCYRRMGHNEMDEPMFTQPLMYKQIKKQKPVLLKYAEKLIADGSVTRQEYEEEIAKYDKICEEAHARSKDEKILHIKHWLDSPWPGFFTLDGQPKSMSCPSTGLTEENLNHIGQVASSVPVEDFTIHGGLSRVLKGRAEMVRQRTVDWALGEYMAFGSLLKEGIHVRLSGQDVERGTFSHRHHVLHDQNVDKRTCIPMNHLAPDQAPYTVCNSSLSEYGVLGFELGFAMASPNALILWEAQFGDFHNTAQCIIDQFICPGQAKWVRQNGIVLLLPHGMEGMGPEHSSARPERFLQMCNDDPDVMPMLTDDFAVRQLYDCNWIVVNCSTPGNYFHVIRRQILLPFRKPLIVFTPKSLLRHPEARSSFDEMLPGSEFQRLIPEDGVAAERPDEVKRLIFCTGKVYYELTKERKNREMDATVAIARIEQLSPFPFDQVKAESERFANADLVWCQEEHKNQGYYDYVKPRIRTTIQRAKPVWYAGRDPAAAPATGNKNTHLMELQRFLDNAFGLDAFQDQQ
;
A
#
# COMPACT_ATOMS: atom_id res chain seq x y z
N MET A 1 -35.36 17.00 32.07
CA MET A 1 -36.86 17.14 32.12
C MET A 1 -37.37 17.49 30.73
N HIS A 2 -38.29 16.69 30.21
CA HIS A 2 -39.22 16.91 29.10
C HIS A 2 -38.63 17.09 27.68
N ARG A 3 -39.01 16.38 26.63
CA ARG A 3 -40.07 15.34 26.39
C ARG A 3 -39.71 14.57 25.13
N LEU A 4 -39.79 13.27 25.20
CA LEU A 4 -39.98 12.32 24.09
C LEU A 4 -41.37 12.55 23.43
N ARG A 5 -41.41 12.43 22.09
CA ARG A 5 -42.59 11.86 21.38
C ARG A 5 -42.16 11.30 20.03
N THR A 6 -42.13 10.03 19.99
CA THR A 6 -42.60 8.97 19.05
C THR A 6 -43.30 9.43 17.77
N CYS A 7 -42.82 8.92 16.64
CA CYS A 7 -43.68 8.52 15.52
C CYS A 7 -43.16 7.21 14.92
N ALA A 8 -43.83 6.12 15.21
CA ALA A 8 -43.73 4.85 14.53
C ALA A 8 -44.74 4.85 13.36
N ALA A 9 -44.32 4.53 12.16
CA ALA A 9 -45.21 4.20 11.05
C ALA A 9 -44.66 3.00 10.28
N ARG A 10 -45.19 1.88 10.55
CA ARG A 10 -45.63 0.70 9.79
C ARG A 10 -45.01 0.54 8.38
N LEU A 11 -44.14 -0.47 8.27
CA LEU A 11 -43.88 -1.18 7.04
C LEU A 11 -44.72 -2.45 7.00
N ARG A 12 -45.48 -2.64 5.93
CA ARG A 12 -46.05 -3.94 5.54
C ARG A 12 -45.38 -4.41 4.26
N PRO A 13 -45.17 -5.72 4.08
CA PRO A 13 -44.48 -6.28 2.91
C PRO A 13 -45.40 -6.38 1.71
N LEU A 14 -44.89 -6.14 0.51
CA LEU A 14 -45.55 -6.40 -0.76
C LEU A 14 -44.98 -7.65 -1.38
N THR A 15 -45.84 -8.63 -1.53
CA THR A 15 -45.71 -9.88 -2.28
C THR A 15 -45.74 -9.62 -3.78
N ALA A 16 -44.98 -10.42 -4.51
CA ALA A 16 -44.99 -10.49 -5.97
C ALA A 16 -46.32 -11.01 -6.53
N SER A 17 -46.82 -10.40 -7.60
CA SER A 17 -47.66 -11.09 -8.61
C SER A 17 -47.63 -10.34 -9.93
N GLN A 18 -47.28 -11.11 -10.92
CA GLN A 18 -47.56 -11.11 -12.37
C GLN A 18 -48.47 -10.01 -12.93
N ALA A 19 -48.06 -9.42 -14.06
CA ALA A 19 -48.95 -9.26 -15.21
C ALA A 19 -48.16 -9.09 -16.51
N ALA A 20 -48.43 -9.95 -17.43
CA ALA A 20 -48.02 -9.95 -18.84
C ALA A 20 -49.01 -9.12 -19.71
N GLN A 21 -48.63 -8.92 -20.97
CA GLN A 21 -49.37 -8.41 -22.14
C GLN A 21 -49.28 -6.89 -22.30
N THR A 22 -49.03 -6.34 -23.52
CA THR A 22 -49.42 -6.75 -24.86
C THR A 22 -48.57 -6.07 -25.91
N VAL A 23 -48.36 -6.78 -27.00
CA VAL A 23 -47.73 -6.36 -28.26
C VAL A 23 -48.74 -5.61 -29.12
N GLY A 24 -48.31 -4.60 -29.88
CA GLY A 24 -49.05 -4.04 -30.98
C GLY A 24 -48.08 -3.49 -32.05
N PRO A 25 -48.31 -3.80 -33.35
CA PRO A 25 -47.32 -3.62 -34.40
C PRO A 25 -47.49 -2.30 -35.14
N GLN A 26 -46.42 -1.73 -35.67
CA GLN A 26 -46.48 -0.75 -36.76
C GLN A 26 -45.66 -1.18 -37.96
N ARG A 27 -46.32 -1.05 -39.09
CA ARG A 27 -45.94 -1.42 -40.48
C ARG A 27 -45.07 -0.34 -41.15
N PRO A 28 -44.49 -0.65 -42.30
CA PRO A 28 -43.29 -0.02 -42.87
C PRO A 28 -43.55 1.11 -43.86
N VAL A 29 -42.52 1.90 -44.10
CA VAL A 29 -42.48 2.85 -45.19
C VAL A 29 -41.47 2.39 -46.26
N THR A 30 -41.95 2.33 -47.46
CA THR A 30 -41.34 1.89 -48.73
C THR A 30 -40.61 3.01 -49.47
N GLY A 31 -39.56 2.65 -50.21
CA GLY A 31 -39.15 3.21 -51.47
C GLY A 31 -37.66 3.64 -51.62
N PRO A 32 -37.13 3.70 -52.81
CA PRO A 32 -36.85 2.58 -53.71
C PRO A 32 -35.34 2.39 -54.01
N VAL A 33 -35.04 1.24 -54.58
CA VAL A 33 -33.73 0.74 -55.03
C VAL A 33 -33.23 1.40 -56.32
N PRO A 34 -31.93 1.41 -56.59
CA PRO A 34 -31.49 0.99 -57.93
C PRO A 34 -30.51 -0.18 -57.90
N SER A 35 -30.74 -0.97 -58.94
CA SER A 35 -30.17 -2.25 -59.30
C SER A 35 -28.66 -2.26 -59.59
N GLY A 36 -28.02 -3.35 -59.23
CA GLY A 36 -26.68 -3.70 -59.64
C GLY A 36 -26.41 -5.17 -59.35
N ALA A 37 -26.70 -6.01 -60.28
CA ALA A 37 -26.54 -7.45 -60.17
C ALA A 37 -25.06 -7.89 -60.08
N ARG A 38 -24.73 -8.66 -59.07
CA ARG A 38 -23.69 -9.70 -59.15
C ARG A 38 -24.18 -10.92 -58.41
N THR A 39 -24.30 -12.00 -59.12
CA THR A 39 -24.58 -13.36 -58.74
C THR A 39 -23.68 -13.78 -57.57
N LEU A 40 -24.28 -14.02 -56.43
CA LEU A 40 -23.67 -14.76 -55.34
C LEU A 40 -24.41 -16.10 -55.23
N GLY A 41 -23.61 -17.14 -55.27
CA GLY A 41 -24.05 -18.52 -55.18
C GLY A 41 -24.89 -18.80 -53.93
N GLN A 42 -25.83 -19.67 -54.07
CA GLN A 42 -26.67 -20.21 -53.02
C GLN A 42 -25.77 -20.78 -51.90
N PHE A 43 -25.68 -20.08 -50.78
CA PHE A 43 -25.25 -20.69 -49.52
C PHE A 43 -26.40 -21.60 -49.07
N ARG A 44 -26.24 -22.91 -49.29
CA ARG A 44 -26.96 -23.91 -48.54
C ARG A 44 -26.53 -23.78 -47.10
N CYS A 45 -27.41 -23.38 -46.18
CA CYS A 45 -27.26 -23.60 -44.76
C CYS A 45 -27.18 -25.09 -44.49
N TYR A 46 -25.96 -25.63 -44.45
CA TYR A 46 -25.74 -26.91 -43.78
C TYR A 46 -25.67 -26.57 -42.29
N THR A 47 -26.74 -26.81 -41.55
CA THR A 47 -26.63 -26.99 -40.12
C THR A 47 -25.71 -28.19 -39.91
N ALA A 48 -24.55 -27.96 -39.30
CA ALA A 48 -23.63 -29.05 -39.00
C ALA A 48 -24.37 -30.09 -38.15
N PRO A 49 -24.19 -31.41 -38.41
CA PRO A 49 -24.84 -32.46 -37.65
C PRO A 49 -24.69 -32.36 -36.15
N VAL A 50 -23.64 -31.66 -35.74
CA VAL A 50 -23.28 -31.36 -34.33
C VAL A 50 -24.27 -30.41 -33.66
N ALA A 51 -24.97 -29.55 -34.38
CA ALA A 51 -25.90 -28.54 -33.81
C ALA A 51 -27.19 -29.16 -33.21
N SER A 52 -27.43 -30.41 -33.38
CA SER A 52 -28.59 -31.13 -32.84
C SER A 52 -28.35 -31.81 -31.49
N GLU A 53 -27.16 -31.70 -30.88
CA GLU A 53 -26.85 -32.35 -29.62
C GLU A 53 -27.48 -31.60 -28.41
N PRO A 54 -28.11 -32.31 -27.45
CA PRO A 54 -28.91 -31.70 -26.38
C PRO A 54 -28.11 -30.88 -25.37
N PHE A 55 -26.80 -31.07 -25.30
CA PHE A 55 -25.91 -30.37 -24.36
C PHE A 55 -25.32 -29.06 -24.92
N LEU A 56 -25.57 -28.75 -26.19
CA LEU A 56 -25.08 -27.53 -26.81
C LEU A 56 -26.08 -26.40 -26.64
N ASN A 57 -25.89 -25.58 -25.63
CA ASN A 57 -26.69 -24.41 -25.32
C ASN A 57 -25.88 -23.12 -25.40
N GLY A 58 -26.37 -22.10 -26.07
CA GLY A 58 -25.84 -20.73 -26.06
C GLY A 58 -24.39 -20.60 -26.59
N THR A 59 -23.50 -20.01 -25.81
CA THR A 59 -22.11 -19.70 -26.20
C THR A 59 -21.24 -20.93 -26.49
N SER A 60 -21.66 -22.11 -26.02
CA SER A 60 -20.91 -23.36 -26.24
C SER A 60 -21.00 -23.85 -27.70
N SER A 61 -22.07 -23.50 -28.44
CA SER A 61 -22.27 -23.96 -29.81
C SER A 61 -21.23 -23.38 -30.75
N ASN A 62 -20.90 -22.11 -30.64
CA ASN A 62 -19.90 -21.45 -31.51
C ASN A 62 -18.51 -22.06 -31.35
N TYR A 63 -18.11 -22.38 -30.13
CA TYR A 63 -16.83 -23.03 -29.86
C TYR A 63 -16.72 -24.42 -30.46
N VAL A 64 -17.81 -25.20 -30.37
CA VAL A 64 -17.86 -26.55 -30.94
C VAL A 64 -17.92 -26.52 -32.47
N GLU A 65 -18.59 -25.51 -33.05
CA GLU A 65 -18.60 -25.30 -34.50
C GLU A 65 -17.21 -24.93 -35.02
N GLU A 66 -16.49 -24.04 -34.38
CA GLU A 66 -15.11 -23.71 -34.72
C GLU A 66 -14.20 -24.93 -34.66
N MET A 67 -14.31 -25.73 -33.61
CA MET A 67 -13.57 -27.00 -33.48
C MET A 67 -13.96 -28.01 -34.58
N TYR A 68 -15.24 -28.08 -34.98
CA TYR A 68 -15.70 -28.95 -36.05
C TYR A 68 -15.11 -28.53 -37.39
N PHE A 69 -15.07 -27.25 -37.70
CA PHE A 69 -14.43 -26.77 -38.93
C PHE A 69 -12.92 -27.02 -38.93
N ALA A 70 -12.23 -26.78 -37.80
CA ALA A 70 -10.83 -27.12 -37.67
C ALA A 70 -10.56 -28.62 -37.86
N TRP A 71 -11.44 -29.48 -37.34
CA TRP A 71 -11.38 -30.93 -37.52
C TRP A 71 -11.63 -31.34 -38.97
N LEU A 72 -12.55 -30.69 -39.69
CA LEU A 72 -12.79 -30.97 -41.13
C LEU A 72 -11.57 -30.66 -41.99
N GLU A 73 -10.82 -29.60 -41.65
CA GLU A 73 -9.57 -29.24 -42.32
C GLU A 73 -8.44 -30.22 -41.96
N ASN A 74 -8.31 -30.57 -40.68
CA ASN A 74 -7.28 -31.47 -40.20
C ASN A 74 -7.77 -32.23 -38.95
N PRO A 75 -8.15 -33.52 -39.05
CA PRO A 75 -8.59 -34.30 -37.91
C PRO A 75 -7.63 -34.40 -36.72
N LYS A 76 -6.36 -34.05 -36.91
CA LYS A 76 -5.34 -34.00 -35.82
C LYS A 76 -5.27 -32.66 -35.11
N SER A 77 -6.02 -31.66 -35.55
CA SER A 77 -6.04 -30.34 -34.93
C SER A 77 -6.87 -30.31 -33.65
N VAL A 78 -7.69 -31.32 -33.38
CA VAL A 78 -8.51 -31.43 -32.18
C VAL A 78 -8.09 -32.60 -31.30
N HIS A 79 -8.44 -32.54 -30.03
CA HIS A 79 -8.15 -33.64 -29.08
C HIS A 79 -8.88 -34.91 -29.55
N LYS A 80 -8.31 -36.08 -29.31
CA LYS A 80 -8.80 -37.38 -29.76
C LYS A 80 -10.25 -37.68 -29.39
N SER A 81 -10.74 -37.18 -28.28
CA SER A 81 -12.14 -37.30 -27.87
C SER A 81 -13.10 -36.55 -28.80
N TRP A 82 -12.68 -35.39 -29.30
CA TRP A 82 -13.45 -34.63 -30.28
C TRP A 82 -13.41 -35.27 -31.69
N ASP A 83 -12.30 -35.86 -32.10
CA ASP A 83 -12.19 -36.61 -33.33
C ASP A 83 -13.19 -37.77 -33.33
N VAL A 84 -13.29 -38.54 -32.27
CA VAL A 84 -14.25 -39.62 -32.11
C VAL A 84 -15.69 -39.10 -32.12
N PHE A 85 -15.97 -38.03 -31.39
CA PHE A 85 -17.30 -37.42 -31.37
C PHE A 85 -17.75 -36.91 -32.73
N PHE A 86 -16.91 -36.19 -33.46
CA PHE A 86 -17.24 -35.66 -34.78
C PHE A 86 -17.38 -36.75 -35.86
N ARG A 87 -16.59 -37.85 -35.76
CA ARG A 87 -16.75 -38.99 -36.63
C ARG A 87 -18.11 -39.69 -36.40
N ASN A 88 -18.49 -39.90 -35.13
CA ASN A 88 -19.76 -40.53 -34.78
C ASN A 88 -20.95 -39.65 -35.20
N ALA A 89 -20.88 -38.34 -34.97
CA ALA A 89 -21.93 -37.42 -35.41
C ALA A 89 -22.08 -37.39 -36.91
N ASN A 90 -21.00 -37.41 -37.70
CA ASN A 90 -21.02 -37.47 -39.16
C ASN A 90 -21.43 -38.82 -39.68
N ALA A 91 -21.25 -39.89 -38.91
CA ALA A 91 -21.76 -41.26 -39.25
C ALA A 91 -23.27 -41.44 -38.97
N GLY A 92 -23.95 -40.36 -38.47
CA GLY A 92 -25.40 -40.39 -38.27
C GLY A 92 -25.84 -40.90 -36.92
N ALA A 93 -24.99 -40.82 -35.89
CA ALA A 93 -25.41 -41.16 -34.53
C ALA A 93 -26.57 -40.26 -34.09
N PRO A 94 -27.62 -40.80 -33.43
CA PRO A 94 -28.72 -40.00 -32.94
C PRO A 94 -28.25 -38.99 -31.88
N PRO A 95 -28.94 -37.83 -31.73
CA PRO A 95 -28.58 -36.81 -30.75
C PRO A 95 -28.38 -37.39 -29.33
N GLY A 96 -27.24 -37.06 -28.68
CA GLY A 96 -26.84 -37.62 -27.40
C GLY A 96 -26.04 -38.91 -27.42
N ALA A 97 -25.93 -39.59 -28.56
CA ALA A 97 -25.22 -40.87 -28.71
C ALA A 97 -23.85 -40.71 -29.42
N ALA A 98 -23.53 -39.56 -29.95
CA ALA A 98 -22.25 -39.32 -30.61
C ALA A 98 -21.08 -39.22 -29.63
N TYR A 99 -21.34 -38.82 -28.35
CA TYR A 99 -20.34 -38.74 -27.31
C TYR A 99 -20.01 -40.15 -26.81
N GLN A 100 -18.74 -40.49 -26.90
CA GLN A 100 -18.17 -41.62 -26.17
C GLN A 100 -17.19 -41.03 -25.13
N SER A 101 -17.40 -41.39 -23.87
CA SER A 101 -16.41 -41.05 -22.83
C SER A 101 -15.03 -41.45 -23.33
N PRO A 102 -14.00 -40.60 -23.15
CA PRO A 102 -12.64 -41.03 -23.38
C PRO A 102 -12.45 -42.35 -22.65
N LEU A 103 -11.87 -43.32 -23.35
CA LEU A 103 -11.55 -44.62 -22.73
C LEU A 103 -10.79 -44.34 -21.43
N GLY A 104 -11.53 -44.21 -20.31
CA GLY A 104 -10.96 -44.37 -18.98
C GLY A 104 -10.33 -45.74 -18.92
N LEU A 105 -9.44 -45.96 -17.99
CA LEU A 105 -8.68 -47.18 -17.76
C LEU A 105 -9.52 -48.50 -17.79
N SER A 106 -10.82 -48.43 -18.05
CA SER A 106 -11.78 -49.57 -18.08
C SER A 106 -11.98 -50.26 -19.41
N ALA A 107 -11.24 -49.90 -20.46
CA ALA A 107 -11.49 -50.54 -21.80
C ALA A 107 -10.24 -50.99 -22.53
N SER A 108 -9.29 -51.58 -21.81
CA SER A 108 -8.35 -52.54 -22.42
C SER A 108 -8.99 -53.93 -22.33
N PRO A 109 -9.14 -54.65 -23.45
CA PRO A 109 -9.65 -56.04 -23.40
C PRO A 109 -8.88 -56.98 -22.50
N GLN A 110 -7.63 -56.61 -22.16
CA GLN A 110 -6.82 -57.36 -21.19
C GLN A 110 -7.12 -56.97 -19.73
N LEU A 111 -7.60 -55.73 -19.43
CA LEU A 111 -8.01 -55.34 -18.09
C LEU A 111 -9.42 -55.83 -17.76
N SER A 112 -10.36 -55.84 -18.73
CA SER A 112 -11.72 -56.40 -18.54
C SER A 112 -11.70 -57.89 -18.26
N SER A 113 -10.70 -58.65 -18.78
CA SER A 113 -10.55 -60.07 -18.44
C SER A 113 -9.90 -60.31 -17.10
N LEU A 114 -9.16 -59.30 -16.56
CA LEU A 114 -8.58 -59.34 -15.21
C LEU A 114 -9.62 -58.86 -14.15
N VAL A 115 -10.45 -57.88 -14.47
CA VAL A 115 -11.47 -57.34 -13.56
C VAL A 115 -12.67 -58.31 -13.41
N GLY A 116 -13.03 -59.04 -14.45
CA GLY A 116 -14.11 -60.05 -14.38
C GLY A 116 -13.73 -61.37 -13.69
N ALA A 117 -12.46 -61.56 -13.31
CA ALA A 117 -11.97 -62.80 -12.72
C ALA A 117 -11.60 -62.73 -11.22
N GLN A 118 -11.63 -61.52 -10.59
CA GLN A 118 -11.31 -61.36 -9.16
C GLN A 118 -12.09 -60.20 -8.49
N PRO A 119 -13.14 -60.49 -7.71
CA PRO A 119 -13.83 -59.46 -6.88
C PRO A 119 -12.91 -58.70 -5.92
N ASN A 120 -11.68 -59.21 -5.65
CA ASN A 120 -10.68 -58.55 -4.78
C ASN A 120 -9.95 -57.36 -5.42
N VAL A 121 -9.86 -57.23 -6.76
CA VAL A 121 -9.11 -56.17 -7.39
C VAL A 121 -9.92 -54.86 -7.47
N GLU A 122 -11.23 -54.93 -7.72
CA GLU A 122 -12.13 -53.79 -7.69
C GLU A 122 -12.13 -53.16 -6.28
N LYS A 123 -12.35 -53.99 -5.27
CA LYS A 123 -12.34 -53.51 -3.90
C LYS A 123 -10.96 -52.92 -3.47
N LEU A 124 -9.85 -53.46 -3.93
CA LEU A 124 -8.51 -52.96 -3.64
C LEU A 124 -8.31 -51.57 -4.27
N VAL A 125 -8.81 -51.33 -5.47
CA VAL A 125 -8.77 -50.03 -6.16
C VAL A 125 -9.66 -49.03 -5.43
N GLU A 126 -10.88 -49.42 -5.06
CA GLU A 126 -11.82 -48.57 -4.29
C GLU A 126 -11.23 -48.17 -2.94
N ASP A 127 -10.68 -49.11 -2.20
CA ASP A 127 -10.02 -48.88 -0.89
C ASP A 127 -8.83 -47.89 -1.00
N HIS A 128 -8.00 -48.00 -2.06
CA HIS A 128 -6.90 -47.07 -2.29
C HIS A 128 -7.38 -45.66 -2.69
N LEU A 129 -8.44 -45.56 -3.47
CA LEU A 129 -9.07 -44.28 -3.79
C LEU A 129 -9.69 -43.61 -2.56
N ALA A 130 -10.31 -44.41 -1.69
CA ALA A 130 -10.84 -43.95 -0.41
C ALA A 130 -9.76 -43.40 0.48
N VAL A 131 -8.63 -44.11 0.64
CA VAL A 131 -7.48 -43.60 1.42
C VAL A 131 -6.86 -42.35 0.80
N GLN A 132 -6.76 -42.28 -0.52
CA GLN A 132 -6.31 -41.05 -1.20
C GLN A 132 -7.25 -39.87 -0.95
N SER A 133 -8.56 -40.10 -0.99
CA SER A 133 -9.58 -39.07 -0.68
C SER A 133 -9.49 -38.63 0.78
N LEU A 134 -9.24 -39.56 1.68
CA LEU A 134 -9.01 -39.27 3.10
C LEU A 134 -7.77 -38.39 3.31
N ILE A 135 -6.62 -38.78 2.74
CA ILE A 135 -5.39 -37.97 2.81
C ILE A 135 -5.67 -36.54 2.29
N ARG A 136 -6.38 -36.46 1.16
CA ARG A 136 -6.74 -35.19 0.54
C ARG A 136 -7.65 -34.33 1.43
N ALA A 137 -8.56 -34.94 2.15
CA ALA A 137 -9.44 -34.23 3.10
C ALA A 137 -8.64 -33.54 4.22
N TYR A 138 -7.65 -34.25 4.80
CA TYR A 138 -6.76 -33.62 5.79
C TYR A 138 -5.90 -32.48 5.21
N GLN A 139 -5.36 -32.66 4.00
CA GLN A 139 -4.58 -31.62 3.31
C GLN A 139 -5.38 -30.36 3.03
N ILE A 140 -6.68 -30.48 2.71
CA ILE A 140 -7.54 -29.34 2.36
C ILE A 140 -8.18 -28.70 3.57
N ARG A 141 -8.60 -29.49 4.57
CA ARG A 141 -9.49 -29.05 5.65
C ARG A 141 -9.02 -29.42 7.06
N GLY A 142 -7.87 -30.07 7.22
CA GLY A 142 -7.35 -30.46 8.53
C GLY A 142 -7.23 -29.26 9.49
N HIS A 143 -6.88 -28.08 8.97
CA HIS A 143 -6.79 -26.86 9.77
C HIS A 143 -8.10 -26.50 10.49
N GLN A 144 -9.27 -26.90 9.97
CA GLN A 144 -10.57 -26.58 10.56
C GLN A 144 -10.88 -27.38 11.84
N VAL A 145 -10.19 -28.49 12.04
CA VAL A 145 -10.31 -29.34 13.23
C VAL A 145 -9.05 -29.31 14.11
N ALA A 146 -8.06 -28.52 13.75
CA ALA A 146 -6.85 -28.32 14.51
C ALA A 146 -7.14 -27.59 15.83
N GLN A 147 -6.39 -27.94 16.89
CA GLN A 147 -6.52 -27.38 18.22
C GLN A 147 -5.80 -26.02 18.32
N LEU A 148 -6.32 -25.04 17.61
CA LEU A 148 -5.66 -23.74 17.45
C LEU A 148 -5.94 -22.79 18.61
N ASP A 149 -7.15 -22.84 19.21
CA ASP A 149 -7.54 -21.93 20.28
C ASP A 149 -6.99 -22.37 21.65
N PRO A 150 -6.08 -21.60 22.27
CA PRO A 150 -5.61 -21.90 23.62
C PRO A 150 -6.69 -21.82 24.69
N LEU A 151 -7.83 -21.18 24.44
CA LEU A 151 -8.95 -21.05 25.37
C LEU A 151 -9.98 -22.16 25.22
N GLY A 152 -10.03 -22.84 24.07
CA GLY A 152 -11.03 -23.86 23.76
C GLY A 152 -12.46 -23.31 23.69
N ILE A 153 -12.63 -22.05 23.29
CA ILE A 153 -13.95 -21.38 23.24
C ILE A 153 -14.48 -21.30 21.79
N MET A 154 -13.59 -21.31 20.82
CA MET A 154 -13.92 -21.14 19.39
C MET A 154 -14.74 -22.29 18.81
N ASP A 155 -14.76 -23.45 19.42
CA ASP A 155 -15.56 -24.60 18.99
C ASP A 155 -17.06 -24.24 18.87
N ALA A 156 -17.55 -23.32 19.67
CA ALA A 156 -18.97 -22.90 19.66
C ALA A 156 -19.38 -22.11 18.41
N ASP A 157 -18.44 -21.54 17.66
CA ASP A 157 -18.73 -20.63 16.53
C ASP A 157 -18.43 -21.23 15.17
N LEU A 158 -17.50 -22.18 15.12
CA LEU A 158 -17.17 -22.94 13.91
C LEU A 158 -18.06 -24.15 13.69
N ASP A 159 -18.93 -24.50 14.64
CA ASP A 159 -19.81 -25.67 14.58
C ASP A 159 -20.64 -25.71 13.28
N ALA A 160 -21.02 -24.59 12.73
CA ALA A 160 -21.73 -24.51 11.45
C ALA A 160 -20.84 -24.74 10.22
N CYS A 161 -19.51 -24.62 10.37
CA CYS A 161 -18.54 -24.69 9.30
C CYS A 161 -17.56 -25.88 9.41
N VAL A 162 -17.60 -26.63 10.51
CA VAL A 162 -16.76 -27.84 10.67
C VAL A 162 -17.23 -28.92 9.69
N PRO A 163 -16.37 -29.36 8.74
CA PRO A 163 -16.72 -30.41 7.81
C PRO A 163 -17.03 -31.70 8.55
N THR A 164 -18.23 -32.22 8.34
CA THR A 164 -18.66 -33.47 8.96
C THR A 164 -17.93 -34.70 8.46
N ASP A 165 -17.18 -34.53 7.36
CA ASP A 165 -16.42 -35.58 6.68
C ASP A 165 -14.93 -35.67 7.11
N ILE A 166 -14.42 -34.72 7.92
CA ILE A 166 -13.09 -34.88 8.51
C ILE A 166 -13.17 -35.83 9.69
N ILE A 167 -12.28 -36.83 9.70
CA ILE A 167 -12.26 -37.85 10.72
C ILE A 167 -11.75 -37.23 12.03
N THR A 168 -12.67 -37.01 12.97
CA THR A 168 -12.37 -36.73 14.38
C THR A 168 -12.67 -37.93 15.26
N SER A 169 -13.26 -39.00 14.68
CA SER A 169 -13.58 -40.28 15.33
C SER A 169 -13.73 -41.37 14.30
N SER A 170 -13.58 -42.64 14.69
CA SER A 170 -13.74 -43.85 13.84
C SER A 170 -15.10 -43.91 13.13
N ASP A 171 -16.13 -43.27 13.68
CA ASP A 171 -17.49 -43.25 13.12
C ASP A 171 -17.56 -42.57 11.72
N LYS A 172 -16.60 -41.71 11.41
CA LYS A 172 -16.54 -40.98 10.13
C LYS A 172 -15.82 -41.73 9.00
N LEU A 173 -15.21 -42.86 9.27
CA LEU A 173 -14.60 -43.71 8.23
C LEU A 173 -15.62 -44.10 7.14
N GLY A 174 -16.86 -44.34 7.53
CA GLY A 174 -17.97 -44.68 6.60
C GLY A 174 -18.21 -43.63 5.50
N PHE A 175 -17.81 -42.36 5.73
CA PHE A 175 -17.92 -41.30 4.70
C PHE A 175 -17.02 -41.58 3.48
N TYR A 176 -15.91 -42.29 3.70
CA TYR A 176 -14.97 -42.70 2.65
C TYR A 176 -15.22 -44.13 2.17
N GLY A 177 -16.24 -44.81 2.69
CA GLY A 177 -16.48 -46.22 2.40
C GLY A 177 -15.52 -47.18 3.10
N LEU A 178 -14.88 -46.71 4.18
CA LEU A 178 -13.99 -47.45 5.04
C LEU A 178 -14.70 -47.77 6.38
N ASP A 179 -14.25 -48.81 7.08
CA ASP A 179 -14.77 -49.18 8.40
C ASP A 179 -13.65 -49.55 9.39
N GLU A 180 -14.03 -49.83 10.63
CA GLU A 180 -13.05 -50.16 11.68
C GLU A 180 -12.21 -51.41 11.37
N SER A 181 -12.74 -52.33 10.55
CA SER A 181 -12.01 -53.53 10.10
C SER A 181 -10.86 -53.21 9.12
N ASP A 182 -10.90 -52.01 8.52
CA ASP A 182 -9.88 -51.56 7.58
C ASP A 182 -8.66 -50.94 8.27
N LEU A 183 -8.77 -50.57 9.55
CA LEU A 183 -7.70 -49.89 10.33
C LEU A 183 -6.34 -50.59 10.32
N GLU A 184 -6.34 -51.90 10.32
CA GLU A 184 -5.08 -52.71 10.33
C GLU A 184 -4.65 -53.08 8.89
N LYS A 185 -5.41 -52.77 7.87
CA LYS A 185 -5.03 -52.98 6.47
C LYS A 185 -3.90 -52.04 6.07
N VAL A 186 -2.95 -52.57 5.33
CA VAL A 186 -1.82 -51.83 4.81
C VAL A 186 -2.12 -51.26 3.41
N PHE A 187 -1.94 -49.94 3.26
CA PHE A 187 -2.16 -49.23 2.02
C PHE A 187 -0.85 -48.64 1.50
N ARG A 188 -0.65 -48.73 0.18
CA ARG A 188 0.45 -48.05 -0.47
C ARG A 188 0.15 -46.51 -0.50
N LEU A 189 1.11 -45.70 -0.06
CA LEU A 189 0.98 -44.26 -0.03
C LEU A 189 1.12 -43.66 -1.43
N PRO A 190 0.27 -42.69 -1.80
CA PRO A 190 0.44 -41.95 -3.03
C PRO A 190 1.67 -41.03 -2.96
N THR A 191 2.26 -40.67 -4.10
CA THR A 191 3.42 -39.78 -4.20
C THR A 191 3.08 -38.32 -3.85
N THR A 192 1.81 -38.03 -3.56
CA THR A 192 1.29 -36.71 -3.19
C THR A 192 1.25 -36.46 -1.68
N THR A 193 1.86 -37.34 -0.88
CA THR A 193 2.01 -37.20 0.57
C THR A 193 3.41 -37.64 1.04
N PHE A 194 3.87 -37.03 2.13
CA PHE A 194 5.17 -37.35 2.74
C PHE A 194 5.03 -37.98 4.13
N ILE A 195 3.80 -38.33 4.58
CA ILE A 195 3.55 -38.93 5.89
C ILE A 195 4.29 -40.28 6.10
N GLY A 196 4.64 -40.94 5.01
CA GLY A 196 5.38 -42.22 5.09
C GLY A 196 6.84 -42.07 5.52
N GLY A 197 7.47 -40.89 5.31
CA GLY A 197 8.90 -40.76 5.48
C GLY A 197 9.67 -41.68 4.54
N SER A 198 10.36 -42.65 5.12
CA SER A 198 11.04 -43.71 4.36
C SER A 198 10.13 -44.88 3.97
N GLU A 199 8.91 -44.97 4.49
CA GLU A 199 7.97 -46.04 4.27
C GLU A 199 7.04 -45.72 3.08
N SER A 200 6.89 -46.71 2.19
CA SER A 200 6.02 -46.57 0.99
C SER A 200 4.60 -47.10 1.20
N ALA A 201 4.33 -47.76 2.30
CA ALA A 201 3.04 -48.32 2.68
C ALA A 201 2.88 -48.32 4.20
N LEU A 202 1.67 -48.01 4.68
CA LEU A 202 1.35 -47.95 6.12
C LEU A 202 -0.03 -48.54 6.39
N PRO A 203 -0.29 -49.09 7.61
CA PRO A 203 -1.63 -49.37 8.07
C PRO A 203 -2.52 -48.11 8.09
N LEU A 204 -3.82 -48.26 7.77
CA LEU A 204 -4.76 -47.11 7.76
C LEU A 204 -4.75 -46.36 9.09
N LYS A 205 -4.72 -47.05 10.22
CA LYS A 205 -4.62 -46.46 11.54
C LYS A 205 -3.42 -45.51 11.68
N GLU A 206 -2.27 -45.93 11.18
CA GLU A 206 -1.04 -45.13 11.25
C GLU A 206 -1.09 -43.95 10.25
N ILE A 207 -1.68 -44.15 9.08
CA ILE A 207 -1.96 -43.07 8.13
C ILE A 207 -2.77 -41.96 8.80
N ILE A 208 -3.87 -42.31 9.46
CA ILE A 208 -4.73 -41.37 10.18
C ILE A 208 -3.93 -40.67 11.30
N GLN A 209 -3.22 -41.41 12.14
CA GLN A 209 -2.44 -40.83 13.24
C GLN A 209 -1.39 -39.81 12.73
N ARG A 210 -0.67 -40.14 11.66
CA ARG A 210 0.35 -39.25 11.10
C ARG A 210 -0.28 -38.01 10.45
N LEU A 211 -1.45 -38.16 9.81
CA LEU A 211 -2.22 -37.01 9.27
C LEU A 211 -2.75 -36.11 10.38
N GLU A 212 -3.30 -36.69 11.45
CA GLU A 212 -3.73 -35.94 12.63
C GLU A 212 -2.59 -35.18 13.30
N MET A 213 -1.41 -35.80 13.41
CA MET A 213 -0.21 -35.17 13.93
C MET A 213 0.24 -34.01 13.06
N ALA A 214 0.11 -34.12 11.73
CA ALA A 214 0.55 -33.09 10.81
C ALA A 214 -0.42 -31.90 10.70
N TYR A 215 -1.74 -32.15 10.78
CA TYR A 215 -2.76 -31.17 10.40
C TYR A 215 -3.78 -30.81 11.48
N CYS A 216 -3.92 -31.62 12.55
CA CYS A 216 -5.01 -31.48 13.50
C CYS A 216 -4.57 -31.20 14.95
N GLN A 217 -3.28 -31.06 15.21
CA GLN A 217 -2.76 -30.69 16.53
C GLN A 217 -2.74 -29.18 16.70
N HIS A 218 -1.64 -28.61 17.17
CA HIS A 218 -1.49 -27.18 17.43
C HIS A 218 -1.11 -26.35 16.18
N ILE A 219 -1.09 -26.98 14.98
CA ILE A 219 -0.78 -26.32 13.71
C ILE A 219 -1.89 -26.62 12.70
N GLY A 220 -2.34 -25.59 12.01
CA GLY A 220 -3.22 -25.69 10.84
C GLY A 220 -2.54 -25.08 9.62
N VAL A 221 -2.63 -25.75 8.47
CA VAL A 221 -1.93 -25.34 7.25
C VAL A 221 -2.91 -25.17 6.12
N GLU A 222 -2.94 -23.98 5.51
CA GLU A 222 -3.75 -23.68 4.34
C GLU A 222 -2.83 -23.39 3.15
N PHE A 223 -2.89 -24.27 2.13
CA PHE A 223 -2.03 -24.14 0.95
C PHE A 223 -2.65 -24.74 -0.32
N MET A 224 -3.77 -25.47 -0.20
CA MET A 224 -4.33 -26.21 -1.31
C MET A 224 -5.01 -25.35 -2.38
N PHE A 225 -5.12 -24.02 -2.13
CA PHE A 225 -5.53 -23.03 -3.13
C PHE A 225 -4.36 -22.54 -4.01
N ILE A 226 -3.11 -22.87 -3.66
CA ILE A 226 -1.93 -22.52 -4.46
C ILE A 226 -1.89 -23.41 -5.71
N ASN A 227 -1.81 -22.77 -6.90
CA ASN A 227 -1.86 -23.49 -8.17
C ASN A 227 -0.51 -24.10 -8.59
N ASP A 228 0.59 -23.75 -7.90
CA ASP A 228 1.93 -24.25 -8.18
C ASP A 228 2.18 -25.57 -7.45
N LEU A 229 2.49 -26.60 -8.23
CA LEU A 229 2.69 -27.96 -7.70
C LEU A 229 3.96 -28.07 -6.85
N GLU A 230 5.05 -27.42 -7.24
CA GLU A 230 6.32 -27.43 -6.52
C GLU A 230 6.16 -26.79 -5.14
N GLN A 231 5.50 -25.66 -5.08
CA GLN A 231 5.16 -24.96 -3.83
C GLN A 231 4.31 -25.83 -2.91
N CYS A 232 3.27 -26.47 -3.45
CA CYS A 232 2.43 -27.39 -2.67
C CYS A 232 3.20 -28.61 -2.15
N GLN A 233 4.07 -29.19 -2.96
CA GLN A 233 4.91 -30.33 -2.54
C GLN A 233 5.90 -29.92 -1.46
N TRP A 234 6.51 -28.75 -1.59
CA TRP A 234 7.43 -28.21 -0.60
C TRP A 234 6.75 -28.04 0.77
N ILE A 235 5.53 -27.47 0.80
CA ILE A 235 4.76 -27.31 2.05
C ILE A 235 4.43 -28.68 2.66
N ARG A 236 3.91 -29.64 1.86
CA ARG A 236 3.63 -30.98 2.36
C ARG A 236 4.87 -31.64 2.96
N GLN A 237 6.02 -31.53 2.30
CA GLN A 237 7.27 -32.08 2.81
C GLN A 237 7.63 -31.48 4.17
N LYS A 238 7.42 -30.18 4.38
CA LYS A 238 7.71 -29.51 5.64
C LYS A 238 6.79 -29.93 6.78
N PHE A 239 5.54 -30.23 6.54
CA PHE A 239 4.57 -30.54 7.60
C PHE A 239 4.25 -32.03 7.73
N GLU A 240 4.32 -32.81 6.67
CA GLU A 240 3.96 -34.23 6.68
C GLU A 240 5.11 -35.18 7.02
N THR A 241 6.36 -34.79 6.79
CA THR A 241 7.51 -35.66 7.05
C THR A 241 7.63 -35.98 8.55
N PRO A 242 7.66 -37.23 8.94
CA PRO A 242 7.78 -37.61 10.35
C PRO A 242 9.04 -37.06 11.01
N GLY A 243 8.89 -36.52 12.22
CA GLY A 243 10.03 -36.06 13.03
C GLY A 243 10.54 -34.65 12.68
N VAL A 244 9.85 -33.87 11.82
CA VAL A 244 10.26 -32.49 11.45
C VAL A 244 10.25 -31.52 12.63
N MET A 245 9.43 -31.77 13.65
CA MET A 245 9.30 -30.93 14.85
C MET A 245 10.15 -31.43 16.01
N GLN A 246 11.36 -31.87 15.76
CA GLN A 246 12.28 -32.27 16.83
C GLN A 246 13.25 -31.15 17.16
N PHE A 247 13.31 -30.78 18.44
CA PHE A 247 14.20 -29.72 18.94
C PHE A 247 15.26 -30.38 19.87
N ASN A 248 16.52 -29.98 19.67
CA ASN A 248 17.59 -30.38 20.56
C ASN A 248 17.55 -29.58 21.88
N LEU A 249 18.37 -29.99 22.83
CA LEU A 249 18.41 -29.42 24.18
C LEU A 249 18.78 -27.91 24.16
N GLU A 250 19.68 -27.50 23.29
CA GLU A 250 20.13 -26.12 23.19
C GLU A 250 19.01 -25.22 22.61
N GLU A 251 18.30 -25.70 21.61
CA GLU A 251 17.14 -24.99 21.02
C GLU A 251 16.03 -24.80 22.06
N LYS A 252 15.70 -25.83 22.85
CA LYS A 252 14.72 -25.78 23.93
C LYS A 252 15.13 -24.77 25.02
N ARG A 253 16.41 -24.78 25.44
CA ARG A 253 16.92 -23.82 26.42
C ARG A 253 16.93 -22.39 25.91
N THR A 254 17.28 -22.19 24.63
CA THR A 254 17.23 -20.89 23.98
C THR A 254 15.79 -20.37 23.91
N LEU A 255 14.83 -21.24 23.57
CA LEU A 255 13.42 -20.90 23.53
C LEU A 255 12.91 -20.51 24.92
N LEU A 256 13.24 -21.31 25.96
CA LEU A 256 12.88 -20.99 27.34
C LEU A 256 13.43 -19.62 27.77
N ALA A 257 14.69 -19.32 27.49
CA ALA A 257 15.31 -18.03 27.82
C ALA A 257 14.63 -16.85 27.09
N ARG A 258 14.19 -17.05 25.84
CA ARG A 258 13.42 -16.05 25.08
C ARG A 258 12.03 -15.84 25.68
N MET A 259 11.36 -16.93 26.09
CA MET A 259 10.06 -16.87 26.75
C MET A 259 10.15 -16.17 28.13
N VAL A 260 11.19 -16.46 28.91
CA VAL A 260 11.46 -15.76 30.17
C VAL A 260 11.56 -14.25 29.94
N ARG A 261 12.37 -13.82 28.99
CA ARG A 261 12.54 -12.39 28.71
C ARG A 261 11.24 -11.71 28.28
N SER A 262 10.48 -12.34 27.39
CA SER A 262 9.20 -11.84 26.93
C SER A 262 8.21 -11.65 28.08
N THR A 263 8.03 -12.69 28.88
CA THR A 263 7.06 -12.70 30.00
C THR A 263 7.49 -11.78 31.14
N ARG A 264 8.76 -11.87 31.59
CA ARG A 264 9.25 -11.07 32.71
C ARG A 264 9.29 -9.59 32.43
N PHE A 265 9.50 -9.19 31.16
CA PHE A 265 9.41 -7.79 30.75
C PHE A 265 8.01 -7.22 30.97
N GLU A 266 6.96 -7.93 30.54
CA GLU A 266 5.57 -7.51 30.74
C GLU A 266 5.20 -7.46 32.23
N GLU A 267 5.58 -8.49 32.99
CA GLU A 267 5.33 -8.53 34.44
C GLU A 267 6.06 -7.39 35.17
N PHE A 268 7.27 -7.03 34.74
CA PHE A 268 8.02 -5.90 35.30
C PHE A 268 7.29 -4.58 35.05
N LEU A 269 6.82 -4.32 33.82
CA LEU A 269 6.06 -3.14 33.47
C LEU A 269 4.75 -3.07 34.25
N GLN A 270 4.04 -4.18 34.36
CA GLN A 270 2.80 -4.26 35.13
C GLN A 270 3.03 -3.94 36.61
N LYS A 271 4.11 -4.44 37.22
CA LYS A 271 4.45 -4.17 38.60
C LYS A 271 4.79 -2.70 38.87
N LYS A 272 5.53 -2.06 37.94
CA LYS A 272 6.01 -0.68 38.14
C LYS A 272 4.97 0.36 37.70
N TRP A 273 4.22 0.09 36.62
CA TRP A 273 3.30 1.06 35.98
C TRP A 273 1.93 0.41 35.64
N SER A 274 1.27 -0.08 36.68
CA SER A 274 0.03 -0.86 36.55
C SER A 274 -1.14 -0.12 35.88
N ALA A 275 -1.21 1.21 36.01
CA ALA A 275 -2.28 2.06 35.49
C ALA A 275 -1.89 2.84 34.22
N GLU A 276 -0.65 2.64 33.73
CA GLU A 276 -0.16 3.33 32.54
C GLU A 276 -0.49 2.54 31.26
N LYS A 277 -0.94 3.23 30.20
CA LYS A 277 -1.13 2.61 28.89
C LYS A 277 0.20 2.15 28.31
N ARG A 278 0.34 0.86 28.08
CA ARG A 278 1.51 0.22 27.50
C ARG A 278 1.18 -0.79 26.40
N PHE A 279 -0.08 -1.21 26.30
CA PHE A 279 -0.58 -2.24 25.39
C PHE A 279 0.26 -3.52 25.45
N GLY A 280 0.25 -4.15 26.60
CA GLY A 280 1.08 -5.32 26.90
C GLY A 280 0.78 -6.53 26.03
N LEU A 281 1.77 -7.41 25.92
CA LEU A 281 1.75 -8.61 25.09
C LEU A 281 1.20 -9.83 25.83
N GLU A 282 0.77 -9.69 27.09
CA GLU A 282 0.34 -10.81 27.94
C GLU A 282 -0.80 -11.62 27.29
N GLY A 283 -0.55 -12.90 27.09
CA GLY A 283 -1.39 -13.86 26.36
C GLY A 283 -0.88 -14.22 24.97
N CYS A 284 0.17 -13.53 24.46
CA CYS A 284 0.89 -13.87 23.23
C CYS A 284 2.41 -13.69 23.39
N GLU A 285 2.97 -14.07 24.54
CA GLU A 285 4.41 -13.90 24.84
C GLU A 285 5.31 -14.66 23.86
N SER A 286 4.80 -15.68 23.18
CA SER A 286 5.48 -16.43 22.12
C SER A 286 5.74 -15.63 20.84
N LEU A 287 5.14 -14.42 20.66
CA LEU A 287 5.49 -13.50 19.55
C LEU A 287 6.99 -13.15 19.55
N ILE A 288 7.61 -12.96 20.70
CA ILE A 288 9.03 -12.60 20.79
C ILE A 288 9.95 -13.71 20.26
N PRO A 289 9.85 -14.97 20.71
CA PRO A 289 10.63 -16.05 20.09
C PRO A 289 10.24 -16.29 18.62
N ALA A 290 8.98 -16.08 18.22
CA ALA A 290 8.53 -16.17 16.83
C ALA A 290 9.33 -15.22 15.93
N LEU A 291 9.32 -13.93 16.22
CA LEU A 291 10.04 -12.91 15.46
C LEU A 291 11.55 -13.16 15.43
N LYS A 292 12.12 -13.55 16.58
CA LYS A 292 13.55 -13.89 16.65
C LYS A 292 13.90 -15.10 15.78
N THR A 293 13.04 -16.10 15.69
CA THR A 293 13.25 -17.26 14.83
C THR A 293 13.21 -16.87 13.36
N ILE A 294 12.22 -16.08 12.93
CA ILE A 294 12.17 -15.57 11.56
C ILE A 294 13.47 -14.82 11.21
N ILE A 295 13.91 -13.91 12.09
CA ILE A 295 15.13 -13.11 11.89
C ILE A 295 16.38 -14.01 11.86
N ASP A 296 16.51 -14.99 12.76
CA ASP A 296 17.67 -15.87 12.83
C ASP A 296 17.80 -16.75 11.58
N ILE A 297 16.70 -17.34 11.12
CA ILE A 297 16.66 -18.18 9.90
C ILE A 297 16.96 -17.32 8.67
N SER A 298 16.32 -16.15 8.54
CA SER A 298 16.55 -15.25 7.42
C SER A 298 17.99 -14.73 7.38
N SER A 299 18.57 -14.39 8.55
CA SER A 299 19.99 -14.02 8.65
C SER A 299 20.92 -15.18 8.25
N GLY A 300 20.57 -16.42 8.61
CA GLY A 300 21.27 -17.61 8.15
C GLY A 300 21.25 -17.77 6.62
N SER A 301 20.14 -17.40 6.00
CA SER A 301 19.95 -17.44 4.53
C SER A 301 20.57 -16.25 3.79
N GLY A 302 21.13 -15.24 4.49
CA GLY A 302 21.84 -14.13 3.85
C GLY A 302 21.22 -12.76 4.08
N VAL A 303 20.09 -12.65 4.76
CA VAL A 303 19.45 -11.37 5.05
C VAL A 303 20.30 -10.55 6.04
N GLU A 304 20.57 -9.29 5.66
CA GLU A 304 21.38 -8.33 6.40
C GLU A 304 20.54 -7.20 6.99
N TYR A 305 19.35 -6.95 6.42
CA TYR A 305 18.47 -5.87 6.85
C TYR A 305 17.01 -6.34 6.90
N VAL A 306 16.36 -6.14 8.05
CA VAL A 306 14.93 -6.44 8.27
C VAL A 306 14.19 -5.17 8.65
N ILE A 307 13.19 -4.81 7.87
CA ILE A 307 12.30 -3.68 8.11
C ILE A 307 10.98 -4.21 8.64
N MET A 308 10.52 -3.64 9.76
CA MET A 308 9.35 -4.13 10.47
C MET A 308 8.28 -3.05 10.62
N GLY A 309 7.02 -3.46 10.47
CA GLY A 309 5.84 -2.68 10.86
C GLY A 309 5.02 -3.44 11.89
N MET A 310 4.38 -2.73 12.83
CA MET A 310 3.51 -3.37 13.81
C MET A 310 2.55 -2.37 14.46
N PRO A 311 1.38 -2.83 14.97
CA PRO A 311 0.51 -1.99 15.80
C PRO A 311 1.11 -1.75 17.19
N HIS A 312 0.34 -1.10 18.05
CA HIS A 312 0.75 -0.72 19.40
C HIS A 312 1.02 -1.91 20.34
N ARG A 313 0.24 -3.01 20.22
CA ARG A 313 0.31 -4.15 21.16
C ARG A 313 1.61 -4.94 21.06
N GLY A 314 2.32 -5.02 22.19
CA GLY A 314 3.61 -5.70 22.26
C GLY A 314 4.79 -4.89 21.72
N ARG A 315 4.59 -3.66 21.24
CA ARG A 315 5.66 -2.84 20.65
C ARG A 315 6.82 -2.59 21.62
N LEU A 316 6.55 -2.29 22.88
CA LEU A 316 7.61 -2.09 23.87
C LEU A 316 8.45 -3.35 24.08
N ASN A 317 7.80 -4.51 24.08
CA ASN A 317 8.50 -5.80 24.20
C ASN A 317 9.34 -6.13 22.97
N VAL A 318 8.83 -5.84 21.76
CA VAL A 318 9.59 -5.98 20.51
C VAL A 318 10.80 -5.05 20.51
N LEU A 319 10.64 -3.78 20.90
CA LEU A 319 11.75 -2.84 21.03
C LEU A 319 12.82 -3.36 22.01
N ALA A 320 12.40 -3.86 23.19
CA ALA A 320 13.32 -4.37 24.21
C ALA A 320 14.00 -5.68 23.80
N ASN A 321 13.23 -6.69 23.40
CA ASN A 321 13.70 -8.06 23.29
C ASN A 321 14.01 -8.54 21.87
N VAL A 322 13.50 -7.88 20.82
CA VAL A 322 13.81 -8.17 19.41
C VAL A 322 14.85 -7.19 18.88
N ILE A 323 14.54 -5.89 18.90
CA ILE A 323 15.40 -4.82 18.38
C ILE A 323 16.60 -4.59 19.33
N ARG A 324 16.42 -4.79 20.63
CA ARG A 324 17.38 -4.53 21.73
C ARG A 324 17.63 -3.04 21.98
N LYS A 325 16.55 -2.30 22.06
CA LYS A 325 16.60 -0.95 22.63
C LYS A 325 17.03 -1.04 24.10
N GLU A 326 17.85 -0.08 24.53
CA GLU A 326 18.25 0.02 25.93
C GLU A 326 17.01 0.17 26.84
N LEU A 327 16.93 -0.68 27.88
CA LEU A 327 15.74 -0.70 28.75
C LEU A 327 15.52 0.61 29.50
N GLU A 328 16.58 1.28 29.92
CA GLU A 328 16.50 2.59 30.54
C GLU A 328 15.84 3.64 29.66
N GLN A 329 16.06 3.61 28.34
CA GLN A 329 15.41 4.47 27.37
C GLN A 329 13.93 4.15 27.17
N ILE A 330 13.52 2.92 27.44
CA ILE A 330 12.10 2.53 27.45
C ILE A 330 11.45 2.98 28.76
N PHE A 331 12.12 2.74 29.88
CA PHE A 331 11.58 2.99 31.21
C PHE A 331 11.46 4.48 31.52
N CYS A 332 12.40 5.32 31.08
CA CYS A 332 12.32 6.76 31.26
C CYS A 332 11.09 7.40 30.59
N GLN A 333 10.53 6.78 29.56
CA GLN A 333 9.31 7.28 28.88
C GLN A 333 8.04 7.20 29.74
N PHE A 334 8.10 6.49 30.85
CA PHE A 334 7.01 6.48 31.82
C PHE A 334 7.11 7.63 32.84
N ASP A 335 8.20 8.43 32.79
CA ASP A 335 8.34 9.63 33.61
C ASP A 335 7.80 10.85 32.85
N SER A 336 6.65 11.36 33.26
CA SER A 336 5.99 12.52 32.67
C SER A 336 6.73 13.85 32.89
N LYS A 337 7.82 13.85 33.67
CA LYS A 337 8.62 15.06 33.96
C LYS A 337 9.79 15.25 33.00
N LEU A 338 10.09 14.27 32.16
CA LEU A 338 11.16 14.39 31.19
C LEU A 338 10.70 15.25 30.00
N GLU A 339 11.52 16.25 29.71
CA GLU A 339 11.32 17.10 28.54
C GLU A 339 11.96 16.47 27.30
N ALA A 340 11.35 16.66 26.13
CA ALA A 340 11.96 16.27 24.88
C ALA A 340 13.15 17.19 24.54
N ALA A 341 14.31 16.61 24.29
CA ALA A 341 15.51 17.35 23.90
C ALA A 341 15.52 17.78 22.43
N ASP A 342 14.65 17.21 21.62
CA ASP A 342 14.64 17.35 20.18
C ASP A 342 13.54 18.30 19.71
N GLU A 343 13.73 18.87 18.52
CA GLU A 343 12.69 19.61 17.82
C GLU A 343 11.45 18.72 17.64
N GLY A 344 10.27 19.26 17.93
CA GLY A 344 8.98 18.59 17.73
C GLY A 344 8.17 18.43 19.00
N SER A 345 6.96 17.89 18.84
CA SER A 345 5.99 17.66 19.91
C SER A 345 6.08 16.26 20.55
N GLY A 346 6.83 15.34 19.90
CA GLY A 346 6.92 13.93 20.30
C GLY A 346 5.63 13.11 20.03
N ASP A 347 5.69 11.83 20.38
CA ASP A 347 4.59 10.90 20.27
C ASP A 347 4.55 9.95 21.47
N VAL A 348 3.46 9.20 21.62
CA VAL A 348 3.32 8.22 22.70
C VAL A 348 4.29 7.05 22.53
N LYS A 349 4.74 6.50 23.66
CA LYS A 349 5.79 5.45 23.70
C LYS A 349 5.50 4.21 22.82
N TYR A 350 4.25 3.85 22.64
CA TYR A 350 3.84 2.68 21.85
C TYR A 350 3.62 2.95 20.35
N HIS A 351 4.07 4.11 19.83
CA HIS A 351 4.14 4.42 18.40
C HIS A 351 5.58 4.54 17.87
N LEU A 352 6.54 4.66 18.76
CA LEU A 352 7.92 4.99 18.40
C LEU A 352 8.62 3.85 17.65
N GLY A 353 9.41 4.23 16.68
CA GLY A 353 10.27 3.33 15.92
C GLY A 353 11.70 3.25 16.47
N MET A 354 12.51 2.43 15.84
CA MET A 354 13.94 2.33 16.12
C MET A 354 14.69 1.72 14.95
N TYR A 355 15.92 2.16 14.76
CA TYR A 355 16.95 1.58 13.90
C TYR A 355 18.09 1.07 14.75
N HIS A 356 18.51 -0.20 14.55
CA HIS A 356 19.61 -0.78 15.31
C HIS A 356 20.41 -1.80 14.48
N ARG A 357 21.69 -1.54 14.31
CA ARG A 357 22.63 -2.49 13.73
C ARG A 357 23.33 -3.28 14.83
N ARG A 358 23.25 -4.59 14.78
CA ARG A 358 23.82 -5.49 15.78
C ARG A 358 24.33 -6.80 15.19
N ILE A 359 25.12 -7.52 15.98
CA ILE A 359 25.49 -8.90 15.63
C ILE A 359 24.33 -9.83 16.03
N ASN A 360 23.87 -10.65 15.10
CA ASN A 360 22.99 -11.78 15.40
C ASN A 360 23.83 -12.88 16.05
N ARG A 361 23.54 -13.20 17.31
CA ARG A 361 24.34 -14.16 18.11
C ARG A 361 24.17 -15.61 17.66
N VAL A 362 23.12 -15.94 16.91
CA VAL A 362 22.88 -17.31 16.41
C VAL A 362 23.67 -17.56 15.13
N THR A 363 23.73 -16.55 14.24
CA THR A 363 24.40 -16.68 12.94
C THR A 363 25.79 -16.05 12.90
N ASP A 364 26.17 -15.32 13.94
CA ASP A 364 27.40 -14.52 14.05
C ASP A 364 27.58 -13.52 12.89
N ARG A 365 26.46 -13.01 12.36
CA ARG A 365 26.42 -12.03 11.26
C ARG A 365 25.89 -10.70 11.72
N ASN A 366 26.37 -9.63 11.11
CA ASN A 366 25.76 -8.30 11.28
C ASN A 366 24.37 -8.28 10.68
N ILE A 367 23.40 -7.75 11.41
CA ILE A 367 22.04 -7.53 10.96
C ILE A 367 21.55 -6.15 11.40
N THR A 368 20.88 -5.48 10.50
CA THR A 368 20.19 -4.23 10.79
C THR A 368 18.71 -4.51 10.97
N LEU A 369 18.15 -4.02 12.07
CA LEU A 369 16.71 -4.11 12.36
C LEU A 369 16.14 -2.69 12.42
N SER A 370 15.07 -2.46 11.68
CA SER A 370 14.36 -1.19 11.64
C SER A 370 12.89 -1.43 11.95
N LEU A 371 12.38 -0.79 12.99
CA LEU A 371 10.95 -0.73 13.28
C LEU A 371 10.44 0.66 12.92
N VAL A 372 9.56 0.74 11.94
CA VAL A 372 8.99 2.01 11.47
C VAL A 372 8.05 2.57 12.52
N ALA A 373 8.19 3.86 12.83
CA ALA A 373 7.22 4.58 13.65
C ALA A 373 5.87 4.68 12.92
N ASN A 374 4.77 4.54 13.63
CA ASN A 374 3.43 4.63 13.03
C ASN A 374 2.39 5.19 14.01
N PRO A 375 1.29 5.77 13.49
CA PRO A 375 0.18 6.25 14.31
C PRO A 375 -0.72 5.10 14.82
N SER A 376 -1.76 5.44 15.57
CA SER A 376 -2.81 4.49 15.99
C SER A 376 -3.72 4.01 14.86
N HIS A 377 -3.56 4.51 13.64
CA HIS A 377 -4.31 4.09 12.45
C HIS A 377 -3.79 2.72 11.99
N LEU A 378 -4.50 1.69 12.39
CA LEU A 378 -4.08 0.30 12.19
C LEU A 378 -3.89 -0.02 10.70
N GLU A 379 -2.84 -0.77 10.38
CA GLU A 379 -2.43 -1.23 9.04
C GLU A 379 -1.92 -0.11 8.10
N ALA A 380 -1.98 1.16 8.50
CA ALA A 380 -1.48 2.27 7.67
C ALA A 380 0.05 2.18 7.42
N ALA A 381 0.78 1.54 8.31
CA ALA A 381 2.22 1.33 8.17
C ALA A 381 2.61 0.27 7.13
N ASP A 382 1.69 -0.60 6.73
CA ASP A 382 2.01 -1.74 5.86
C ASP A 382 2.64 -1.32 4.53
N PRO A 383 2.02 -0.45 3.71
CA PRO A 383 2.63 0.00 2.48
C PRO A 383 3.90 0.84 2.70
N VAL A 384 3.99 1.56 3.83
CA VAL A 384 5.17 2.35 4.18
C VAL A 384 6.39 1.45 4.40
N VAL A 385 6.21 0.35 5.12
CA VAL A 385 7.25 -0.68 5.33
C VAL A 385 7.65 -1.33 4.00
N GLN A 386 6.69 -1.63 3.13
CA GLN A 386 6.97 -2.19 1.81
C GLN A 386 7.80 -1.22 0.95
N GLY A 387 7.42 0.05 0.91
CA GLY A 387 8.15 1.07 0.17
C GLY A 387 9.58 1.26 0.66
N LYS A 388 9.77 1.31 1.98
CA LYS A 388 11.10 1.39 2.59
C LYS A 388 11.94 0.15 2.27
N THR A 389 11.36 -1.03 2.35
CA THR A 389 12.05 -2.29 2.02
C THR A 389 12.50 -2.30 0.56
N LYS A 390 11.63 -1.88 -0.37
CA LYS A 390 11.95 -1.78 -1.79
C LYS A 390 13.09 -0.80 -2.04
N ALA A 391 13.08 0.34 -1.37
CA ALA A 391 14.14 1.35 -1.51
C ALA A 391 15.50 0.83 -0.99
N GLU A 392 15.53 0.18 0.16
CA GLU A 392 16.76 -0.41 0.69
C GLU A 392 17.30 -1.52 -0.23
N GLN A 393 16.42 -2.37 -0.81
CA GLN A 393 16.81 -3.34 -1.83
C GLN A 393 17.43 -2.64 -3.05
N PHE A 394 16.77 -1.60 -3.55
CA PHE A 394 17.22 -0.86 -4.72
C PHE A 394 18.61 -0.23 -4.50
N TYR A 395 18.81 0.50 -3.39
CA TYR A 395 20.08 1.20 -3.14
C TYR A 395 21.25 0.29 -2.76
N CYS A 396 20.99 -0.91 -2.23
CA CYS A 396 22.04 -1.88 -1.99
C CYS A 396 22.27 -2.88 -3.15
N GLY A 397 21.49 -2.75 -4.25
CA GLY A 397 21.59 -3.64 -5.42
C GLY A 397 21.05 -5.05 -5.18
N ASP A 398 20.10 -5.21 -4.26
CA ASP A 398 19.45 -6.48 -3.94
C ASP A 398 18.25 -6.71 -4.86
N ASN A 399 18.50 -7.10 -6.09
CA ASN A 399 17.46 -7.26 -7.12
C ASN A 399 16.52 -8.44 -6.85
N ASP A 400 16.94 -9.40 -6.07
CA ASP A 400 16.20 -10.64 -5.81
C ASP A 400 15.64 -10.73 -4.37
N GLY A 401 15.89 -9.72 -3.54
CA GLY A 401 15.42 -9.68 -2.15
C GLY A 401 16.14 -10.67 -1.22
N ASN A 402 17.39 -11.02 -1.50
CA ASN A 402 18.17 -11.95 -0.69
C ASN A 402 18.80 -11.31 0.55
N ARG A 403 18.98 -9.98 0.56
CA ARG A 403 19.69 -9.25 1.61
C ARG A 403 18.77 -8.38 2.47
N VAL A 404 17.65 -7.93 1.91
CA VAL A 404 16.70 -7.04 2.59
C VAL A 404 15.31 -7.66 2.55
N MET A 405 14.62 -7.67 3.70
CA MET A 405 13.26 -8.20 3.80
C MET A 405 12.38 -7.37 4.73
N SER A 406 11.08 -7.57 4.60
CA SER A 406 10.06 -7.01 5.51
C SER A 406 9.39 -8.07 6.39
N ILE A 407 9.02 -7.65 7.60
CA ILE A 407 8.12 -8.38 8.50
C ILE A 407 7.00 -7.43 8.90
N LEU A 408 5.75 -7.81 8.67
CA LEU A 408 4.58 -7.07 9.11
C LEU A 408 3.84 -7.84 10.19
N ILE A 409 3.60 -7.18 11.32
CA ILE A 409 2.84 -7.72 12.45
C ILE A 409 1.48 -7.05 12.47
N HIS A 410 0.41 -7.83 12.63
CA HIS A 410 -0.97 -7.39 12.53
C HIS A 410 -1.79 -7.82 13.75
N GLY A 411 -2.85 -7.08 14.06
CA GLY A 411 -3.94 -7.57 14.89
C GLY A 411 -5.03 -8.21 14.02
N ASP A 412 -5.67 -9.27 14.50
CA ASP A 412 -6.65 -10.05 13.74
C ASP A 412 -7.84 -9.23 13.23
N ALA A 413 -8.41 -8.37 14.07
CA ALA A 413 -9.54 -7.53 13.69
C ALA A 413 -9.17 -6.50 12.62
N ALA A 414 -7.97 -5.91 12.71
CA ALA A 414 -7.48 -4.94 11.73
C ALA A 414 -7.10 -5.63 10.41
N PHE A 415 -6.43 -6.77 10.47
CA PHE A 415 -6.02 -7.53 9.29
C PHE A 415 -7.21 -7.96 8.43
N ALA A 416 -8.32 -8.38 9.06
CA ALA A 416 -9.55 -8.71 8.37
C ALA A 416 -10.37 -7.49 7.93
N GLY A 417 -10.30 -6.37 8.69
CA GLY A 417 -11.23 -5.24 8.55
C GLY A 417 -10.71 -4.07 7.72
N GLN A 418 -9.39 -3.85 7.66
CA GLN A 418 -8.80 -2.71 6.98
C GLN A 418 -8.49 -3.02 5.50
N GLY A 419 -9.12 -2.28 4.58
CA GLY A 419 -8.91 -2.46 3.14
C GLY A 419 -7.48 -2.26 2.67
N ILE A 420 -6.68 -1.48 3.40
CA ILE A 420 -5.27 -1.25 3.08
C ILE A 420 -4.42 -2.54 3.13
N VAL A 421 -4.82 -3.54 3.89
CA VAL A 421 -4.19 -4.87 3.90
C VAL A 421 -4.30 -5.52 2.53
N TYR A 422 -5.50 -5.53 1.96
CA TYR A 422 -5.75 -6.04 0.61
C TYR A 422 -4.95 -5.26 -0.45
N GLU A 423 -4.94 -3.93 -0.36
CA GLU A 423 -4.17 -3.08 -1.27
C GLU A 423 -2.67 -3.35 -1.18
N THR A 424 -2.13 -3.58 0.03
CA THR A 424 -0.71 -3.92 0.26
C THR A 424 -0.35 -5.28 -0.33
N PHE A 425 -1.19 -6.31 -0.14
CA PHE A 425 -0.96 -7.62 -0.76
C PHE A 425 -0.89 -7.54 -2.28
N HIS A 426 -1.70 -6.70 -2.91
CA HIS A 426 -1.67 -6.52 -4.36
C HIS A 426 -0.42 -5.84 -4.90
N LEU A 427 0.40 -5.21 -4.05
CA LEU A 427 1.71 -4.68 -4.45
C LEU A 427 2.80 -5.77 -4.47
N SER A 428 2.57 -6.91 -3.84
CA SER A 428 3.61 -7.90 -3.49
C SER A 428 4.37 -8.49 -4.68
N ASP A 429 3.72 -8.67 -5.84
CA ASP A 429 4.32 -9.30 -7.02
C ASP A 429 4.30 -8.38 -8.27
N LEU A 430 4.13 -7.07 -8.08
CA LEU A 430 4.20 -6.08 -9.15
C LEU A 430 5.65 -5.67 -9.40
N PRO A 431 6.11 -5.56 -10.67
CA PRO A 431 7.53 -5.33 -11.00
C PRO A 431 8.17 -4.13 -10.29
N SER A 432 7.43 -3.02 -10.14
CA SER A 432 7.96 -1.78 -9.56
C SER A 432 7.75 -1.67 -8.04
N TYR A 433 7.05 -2.62 -7.44
CA TYR A 433 6.65 -2.59 -6.02
C TYR A 433 7.08 -3.82 -5.23
N THR A 434 7.31 -4.95 -5.88
CA THR A 434 7.67 -6.21 -5.19
C THR A 434 8.89 -6.06 -4.28
N THR A 435 8.77 -6.60 -3.07
CA THR A 435 9.86 -6.74 -2.09
C THR A 435 10.38 -8.17 -1.99
N HIS A 436 9.98 -9.01 -2.94
CA HIS A 436 10.39 -10.42 -3.01
C HIS A 436 9.99 -11.22 -1.76
N GLY A 437 8.75 -11.01 -1.33
CA GLY A 437 8.13 -11.72 -0.21
C GLY A 437 8.26 -11.03 1.14
N THR A 438 7.13 -10.95 1.82
CA THR A 438 6.96 -10.43 3.18
C THR A 438 6.50 -11.57 4.10
N VAL A 439 7.02 -11.63 5.31
CA VAL A 439 6.47 -12.50 6.35
C VAL A 439 5.47 -11.69 7.17
N HIS A 440 4.19 -12.05 7.05
CA HIS A 440 3.11 -11.48 7.83
C HIS A 440 2.87 -12.30 9.09
N VAL A 441 2.80 -11.66 10.25
CA VAL A 441 2.55 -12.31 11.54
C VAL A 441 1.30 -11.71 12.16
N VAL A 442 0.20 -12.46 12.19
CA VAL A 442 -1.06 -12.02 12.78
C VAL A 442 -1.11 -12.42 14.24
N VAL A 443 -1.14 -11.45 15.14
CA VAL A 443 -1.39 -11.66 16.57
C VAL A 443 -2.90 -11.77 16.77
N ASN A 444 -3.44 -12.97 16.62
CA ASN A 444 -4.85 -13.26 16.65
C ASN A 444 -5.31 -13.50 18.09
N ASN A 445 -5.62 -12.43 18.80
CA ASN A 445 -6.14 -12.51 20.17
C ASN A 445 -7.65 -12.68 20.24
N GLN A 446 -8.31 -12.90 19.11
CA GLN A 446 -9.71 -13.28 18.98
C GLN A 446 -10.71 -12.22 19.49
N ILE A 447 -10.32 -10.95 19.44
CA ILE A 447 -11.16 -9.83 19.83
C ILE A 447 -10.68 -8.52 19.23
N GLY A 448 -11.61 -7.67 18.75
CA GLY A 448 -11.32 -6.31 18.28
C GLY A 448 -11.82 -5.27 19.30
N PHE A 449 -10.96 -4.77 20.18
CA PHE A 449 -11.29 -3.90 21.31
C PHE A 449 -12.35 -4.58 22.21
N THR A 450 -13.66 -4.37 21.95
CA THR A 450 -14.80 -4.99 22.60
C THR A 450 -15.64 -5.84 21.65
N THR A 451 -15.24 -5.98 20.39
CA THR A 451 -16.04 -6.62 19.35
C THR A 451 -15.59 -8.06 19.17
N ASP A 452 -16.53 -8.96 19.29
CA ASP A 452 -16.35 -10.39 19.02
C ASP A 452 -16.13 -10.64 17.52
N PRO A 453 -15.25 -11.57 17.12
CA PRO A 453 -15.01 -11.91 15.71
C PRO A 453 -16.28 -12.24 14.91
N ARG A 454 -17.29 -12.88 15.52
CA ARG A 454 -18.59 -13.19 14.90
C ARG A 454 -19.36 -11.95 14.45
N MET A 455 -19.10 -10.80 15.06
CA MET A 455 -19.69 -9.50 14.71
C MET A 455 -18.75 -8.63 13.87
N ALA A 456 -17.49 -9.04 13.70
CA ALA A 456 -16.44 -8.23 13.09
C ALA A 456 -16.06 -8.67 11.69
N ARG A 457 -16.18 -9.96 11.36
CA ARG A 457 -15.81 -10.49 10.04
C ARG A 457 -16.75 -11.61 9.60
N SER A 458 -16.88 -11.77 8.28
CA SER A 458 -17.67 -12.85 7.68
C SER A 458 -16.83 -14.10 7.37
N SER A 459 -15.50 -13.95 7.28
CA SER A 459 -14.58 -15.04 6.98
C SER A 459 -14.30 -15.89 8.24
N PRO A 460 -14.06 -17.20 8.10
CA PRO A 460 -13.69 -18.07 9.22
C PRO A 460 -12.41 -17.60 9.92
N TYR A 461 -11.39 -17.21 9.14
CA TYR A 461 -10.12 -16.72 9.66
C TYR A 461 -9.89 -15.26 9.32
N PRO A 462 -9.17 -14.51 10.16
CA PRO A 462 -8.76 -13.15 9.81
C PRO A 462 -7.78 -13.12 8.63
N THR A 463 -7.12 -14.23 8.35
CA THR A 463 -6.05 -14.42 7.37
C THR A 463 -6.54 -14.77 5.96
N ASP A 464 -7.83 -14.93 5.72
CA ASP A 464 -8.39 -15.33 4.42
C ASP A 464 -8.05 -14.36 3.27
N VAL A 465 -7.70 -13.12 3.57
CA VAL A 465 -7.23 -12.12 2.59
C VAL A 465 -5.95 -12.57 1.86
N ALA A 466 -5.10 -13.37 2.50
CA ALA A 466 -3.84 -13.86 1.90
C ALA A 466 -4.07 -14.78 0.69
N ARG A 467 -5.22 -15.41 0.61
CA ARG A 467 -5.58 -16.31 -0.51
C ARG A 467 -5.66 -15.59 -1.86
N VAL A 468 -5.91 -14.26 -1.88
CA VAL A 468 -6.01 -13.49 -3.13
C VAL A 468 -4.71 -13.46 -3.93
N VAL A 469 -3.56 -13.60 -3.25
CA VAL A 469 -2.22 -13.65 -3.87
C VAL A 469 -1.56 -15.02 -3.76
N ASN A 470 -2.32 -16.06 -3.41
CA ASN A 470 -1.83 -17.42 -3.19
C ASN A 470 -0.71 -17.53 -2.13
N ALA A 471 -0.73 -16.69 -1.11
CA ALA A 471 0.18 -16.77 0.01
C ALA A 471 -0.26 -17.89 0.97
N PRO A 472 0.60 -18.86 1.33
CA PRO A 472 0.25 -19.90 2.29
C PRO A 472 -0.02 -19.31 3.66
N ILE A 473 -0.92 -19.95 4.41
CA ILE A 473 -1.31 -19.52 5.75
C ILE A 473 -1.01 -20.64 6.74
N PHE A 474 -0.24 -20.32 7.76
CA PHE A 474 0.14 -21.24 8.83
C PHE A 474 -0.46 -20.76 10.14
N HIS A 475 -1.51 -21.44 10.60
CA HIS A 475 -2.12 -21.20 11.91
C HIS A 475 -1.35 -21.97 12.98
N VAL A 476 -1.17 -21.40 14.14
CA VAL A 476 -0.52 -22.07 15.27
C VAL A 476 -1.07 -21.57 16.60
N ASN A 477 -1.28 -22.52 17.52
CA ASN A 477 -1.63 -22.25 18.90
C ASN A 477 -0.45 -21.58 19.62
N ALA A 478 -0.60 -20.33 20.04
CA ALA A 478 0.47 -19.56 20.67
C ALA A 478 0.89 -20.07 22.05
N ASP A 479 0.10 -20.93 22.68
CA ASP A 479 0.44 -21.61 23.93
C ASP A 479 1.34 -22.85 23.75
N ASP A 480 1.72 -23.19 22.49
CA ASP A 480 2.75 -24.16 22.16
C ASP A 480 3.98 -23.47 21.53
N PRO A 481 4.96 -23.04 22.33
CA PRO A 481 6.11 -22.30 21.81
C PRO A 481 6.99 -23.11 20.83
N GLU A 482 7.04 -24.43 20.92
CA GLU A 482 7.79 -25.27 19.97
C GLU A 482 7.11 -25.29 18.61
N ALA A 483 5.78 -25.43 18.57
CA ALA A 483 5.01 -25.33 17.33
C ALA A 483 5.16 -23.93 16.70
N VAL A 484 5.12 -22.87 17.51
CA VAL A 484 5.29 -21.48 17.05
C VAL A 484 6.64 -21.29 16.35
N ILE A 485 7.74 -21.68 16.96
CA ILE A 485 9.07 -21.49 16.34
C ILE A 485 9.25 -22.37 15.10
N TYR A 486 8.63 -23.55 15.06
CA TYR A 486 8.66 -24.42 13.89
C TYR A 486 7.96 -23.77 12.68
N VAL A 487 6.72 -23.30 12.87
CA VAL A 487 5.96 -22.61 11.83
C VAL A 487 6.70 -21.36 11.34
N CYS A 488 7.28 -20.58 12.25
CA CYS A 488 8.06 -19.39 11.91
C CYS A 488 9.34 -19.74 11.13
N LYS A 489 9.98 -20.85 11.43
CA LYS A 489 11.11 -21.37 10.65
C LYS A 489 10.66 -21.70 9.23
N VAL A 490 9.56 -22.43 9.06
CA VAL A 490 9.02 -22.79 7.73
C VAL A 490 8.62 -21.55 6.95
N ALA A 491 8.02 -20.54 7.60
CA ALA A 491 7.65 -19.27 6.95
C ALA A 491 8.89 -18.49 6.44
N ALA A 492 9.97 -18.42 7.24
CA ALA A 492 11.20 -17.79 6.82
C ALA A 492 11.89 -18.56 5.66
N GLU A 493 11.89 -19.89 5.72
CA GLU A 493 12.40 -20.74 4.64
C GLU A 493 11.57 -20.63 3.36
N TRP A 494 10.23 -20.51 3.46
CA TRP A 494 9.33 -20.25 2.32
C TRP A 494 9.72 -18.96 1.60
N ARG A 495 9.82 -17.87 2.36
CA ARG A 495 10.21 -16.56 1.81
C ARG A 495 11.58 -16.60 1.14
N ALA A 496 12.56 -17.27 1.76
CA ALA A 496 13.91 -17.41 1.21
C ALA A 496 13.96 -18.31 -0.05
N THR A 497 13.05 -19.27 -0.18
CA THR A 497 13.02 -20.23 -1.29
C THR A 497 12.24 -19.72 -2.49
N PHE A 498 11.08 -19.12 -2.25
CA PHE A 498 10.13 -18.74 -3.31
C PHE A 498 10.03 -17.23 -3.53
N HIS A 499 10.60 -16.42 -2.67
CA HIS A 499 10.50 -14.96 -2.72
C HIS A 499 9.05 -14.45 -2.80
N LYS A 500 8.15 -15.07 -2.04
CA LYS A 500 6.72 -14.78 -1.97
C LYS A 500 6.26 -14.56 -0.54
N ASP A 501 5.13 -13.88 -0.41
CA ASP A 501 4.50 -13.64 0.89
C ASP A 501 4.06 -14.93 1.57
N VAL A 502 4.03 -14.90 2.88
CA VAL A 502 3.55 -15.97 3.75
C VAL A 502 2.92 -15.36 4.99
N VAL A 503 1.85 -15.99 5.49
CA VAL A 503 1.14 -15.53 6.68
C VAL A 503 1.27 -16.56 7.80
N VAL A 504 1.67 -16.11 8.98
CA VAL A 504 1.67 -16.86 10.22
C VAL A 504 0.59 -16.32 11.14
N ASP A 505 -0.40 -17.12 11.47
CA ASP A 505 -1.50 -16.79 12.37
C ASP A 505 -1.22 -17.32 13.78
N LEU A 506 -0.78 -16.45 14.69
CA LEU A 506 -0.58 -16.78 16.10
C LEU A 506 -1.90 -16.69 16.86
N VAL A 507 -2.62 -17.79 16.97
CA VAL A 507 -3.89 -17.84 17.69
C VAL A 507 -3.62 -17.78 19.19
N CYS A 508 -4.01 -16.71 19.82
CA CYS A 508 -3.69 -16.38 21.21
C CYS A 508 -4.89 -15.73 21.92
N TYR A 509 -4.63 -15.07 23.01
CA TYR A 509 -5.63 -14.28 23.75
C TYR A 509 -4.96 -13.05 24.38
N ARG A 510 -5.78 -12.14 24.86
CA ARG A 510 -5.37 -10.91 25.52
C ARG A 510 -5.73 -10.99 27.01
N ARG A 511 -4.74 -10.95 27.93
CA ARG A 511 -5.01 -11.09 29.38
C ARG A 511 -5.66 -9.85 29.99
N MET A 512 -5.22 -8.67 29.58
CA MET A 512 -5.76 -7.39 30.04
C MET A 512 -6.90 -6.94 29.13
N GLY A 513 -7.55 -5.82 29.42
CA GLY A 513 -8.45 -5.18 28.50
C GLY A 513 -7.79 -4.69 27.22
N HIS A 514 -8.46 -3.85 26.44
CA HIS A 514 -7.83 -3.25 25.27
C HIS A 514 -6.56 -2.49 25.65
N ASN A 515 -6.59 -1.81 26.77
CA ASN A 515 -5.44 -1.27 27.48
C ASN A 515 -5.56 -1.59 28.97
N GLU A 516 -4.59 -1.19 29.76
CA GLU A 516 -4.47 -1.55 31.19
C GLU A 516 -5.53 -0.89 32.08
N MET A 517 -6.27 0.11 31.56
CA MET A 517 -7.33 0.81 32.29
C MET A 517 -8.74 0.28 31.94
N ASP A 518 -8.84 -0.64 30.98
CA ASP A 518 -10.09 -1.18 30.48
C ASP A 518 -10.52 -2.46 31.25
N GLU A 519 -11.81 -2.57 31.57
CA GLU A 519 -12.39 -3.79 32.17
C GLU A 519 -13.14 -4.63 31.13
N PRO A 520 -12.47 -5.65 30.57
CA PRO A 520 -13.02 -6.42 29.47
C PRO A 520 -14.20 -7.32 29.82
N MET A 521 -14.42 -7.59 31.11
CA MET A 521 -15.56 -8.41 31.56
C MET A 521 -16.91 -7.71 31.37
N PHE A 522 -16.92 -6.39 31.12
CA PHE A 522 -18.17 -5.69 30.81
C PHE A 522 -18.82 -6.20 29.52
N THR A 523 -18.01 -6.62 28.55
CA THR A 523 -18.46 -7.04 27.21
C THR A 523 -18.20 -8.52 26.92
N GLN A 524 -17.09 -9.12 27.41
CA GLN A 524 -16.70 -10.52 27.21
C GLN A 524 -16.55 -11.29 28.53
N PRO A 525 -17.61 -11.47 29.33
CA PRO A 525 -17.49 -12.06 30.65
C PRO A 525 -17.08 -13.54 30.64
N LEU A 526 -17.54 -14.32 29.65
CA LEU A 526 -17.22 -15.75 29.57
C LEU A 526 -15.78 -15.97 29.11
N MET A 527 -15.35 -15.27 28.07
CA MET A 527 -13.97 -15.32 27.56
C MET A 527 -12.98 -14.97 28.67
N TYR A 528 -13.18 -13.88 29.37
CA TYR A 528 -12.25 -13.43 30.42
C TYR A 528 -12.32 -14.28 31.71
N LYS A 529 -13.45 -14.95 32.01
CA LYS A 529 -13.49 -15.99 33.02
C LYS A 529 -12.59 -17.18 32.64
N GLN A 530 -12.55 -17.55 31.36
CA GLN A 530 -11.68 -18.62 30.88
C GLN A 530 -10.21 -18.17 30.87
N ILE A 531 -9.90 -16.94 30.40
CA ILE A 531 -8.55 -16.37 30.42
C ILE A 531 -7.95 -16.34 31.83
N LYS A 532 -8.77 -15.98 32.86
CA LYS A 532 -8.34 -15.96 34.26
C LYS A 532 -7.94 -17.35 34.78
N LYS A 533 -8.43 -18.44 34.18
CA LYS A 533 -8.08 -19.82 34.53
C LYS A 533 -6.83 -20.31 33.82
N GLN A 534 -6.41 -19.65 32.71
CA GLN A 534 -5.25 -20.08 31.94
C GLN A 534 -3.96 -19.82 32.68
N LYS A 535 -3.11 -20.84 32.78
CA LYS A 535 -1.73 -20.66 33.21
C LYS A 535 -0.96 -19.85 32.16
N PRO A 536 0.00 -18.99 32.58
CA PRO A 536 0.91 -18.35 31.65
C PRO A 536 1.67 -19.38 30.78
N VAL A 537 1.86 -19.05 29.50
CA VAL A 537 2.55 -19.97 28.56
C VAL A 537 3.96 -20.32 29.00
N LEU A 538 4.70 -19.37 29.58
CA LEU A 538 6.01 -19.61 30.15
C LEU A 538 5.99 -20.71 31.22
N LEU A 539 5.00 -20.67 32.13
CA LEU A 539 4.89 -21.69 33.19
C LEU A 539 4.55 -23.06 32.61
N LYS A 540 3.61 -23.14 31.65
CA LYS A 540 3.28 -24.39 30.95
C LYS A 540 4.53 -25.00 30.29
N TYR A 541 5.29 -24.17 29.58
CA TYR A 541 6.49 -24.63 28.87
C TYR A 541 7.60 -25.04 29.83
N ALA A 542 7.86 -24.28 30.89
CA ALA A 542 8.84 -24.62 31.89
C ALA A 542 8.49 -25.94 32.62
N GLU A 543 7.22 -26.14 33.01
CA GLU A 543 6.74 -27.38 33.60
C GLU A 543 6.97 -28.59 32.66
N LYS A 544 6.71 -28.44 31.35
CA LYS A 544 6.97 -29.42 30.30
C LYS A 544 8.47 -29.81 30.27
N LEU A 545 9.36 -28.81 30.18
CA LEU A 545 10.81 -29.03 30.11
C LEU A 545 11.41 -29.60 31.38
N ILE A 546 10.84 -29.29 32.54
CA ILE A 546 11.26 -29.91 33.82
C ILE A 546 10.79 -31.34 33.89
N ALA A 547 9.60 -31.65 33.43
CA ALA A 547 9.04 -33.00 33.42
C ALA A 547 9.80 -33.94 32.46
N ASP A 548 10.25 -33.45 31.31
CA ASP A 548 11.04 -34.23 30.33
C ASP A 548 12.55 -34.26 30.64
N GLY A 549 12.98 -33.57 31.72
CA GLY A 549 14.38 -33.53 32.16
C GLY A 549 15.31 -32.66 31.32
N SER A 550 14.77 -31.83 30.41
CA SER A 550 15.53 -30.89 29.55
C SER A 550 16.12 -29.73 30.35
N VAL A 551 15.44 -29.31 31.43
CA VAL A 551 15.83 -28.21 32.29
C VAL A 551 15.47 -28.55 33.73
N THR A 552 16.32 -28.13 34.67
CA THR A 552 16.02 -28.22 36.11
C THR A 552 15.20 -27.01 36.58
N ARG A 553 14.48 -27.18 37.70
CA ARG A 553 13.77 -26.08 38.34
C ARG A 553 14.73 -24.95 38.75
N GLN A 554 15.91 -25.29 39.21
CA GLN A 554 16.93 -24.31 39.59
C GLN A 554 17.38 -23.48 38.39
N GLU A 555 17.72 -24.11 37.27
CA GLU A 555 18.10 -23.40 36.02
C GLU A 555 17.00 -22.43 35.54
N TYR A 556 15.75 -22.83 35.65
CA TYR A 556 14.61 -21.97 35.31
C TYR A 556 14.51 -20.76 36.24
N GLU A 557 14.63 -20.95 37.55
CA GLU A 557 14.57 -19.85 38.53
C GLU A 557 15.78 -18.90 38.41
N GLU A 558 16.95 -19.41 38.08
CA GLU A 558 18.16 -18.63 37.81
C GLU A 558 17.99 -17.72 36.56
N GLU A 559 17.39 -18.24 35.46
CA GLU A 559 17.18 -17.44 34.28
C GLU A 559 16.14 -16.30 34.52
N ILE A 560 15.09 -16.57 35.32
CA ILE A 560 14.15 -15.55 35.79
C ILE A 560 14.88 -14.46 36.59
N ALA A 561 15.60 -14.86 37.63
CA ALA A 561 16.32 -13.95 38.55
C ALA A 561 17.33 -13.08 37.78
N LYS A 562 18.00 -13.64 36.78
CA LYS A 562 18.95 -12.93 35.92
C LYS A 562 18.28 -11.81 35.12
N TYR A 563 17.13 -12.10 34.52
CA TYR A 563 16.43 -11.05 33.71
C TYR A 563 15.76 -9.99 34.60
N ASP A 564 15.18 -10.40 35.73
CA ASP A 564 14.62 -9.48 36.71
C ASP A 564 15.68 -8.48 37.22
N LYS A 565 16.90 -8.97 37.52
CA LYS A 565 18.01 -8.12 37.89
C LYS A 565 18.36 -7.11 36.80
N ILE A 566 18.41 -7.53 35.54
CA ILE A 566 18.65 -6.62 34.38
C ILE A 566 17.58 -5.53 34.32
N CYS A 567 16.30 -5.85 34.51
CA CYS A 567 15.22 -4.88 34.52
C CYS A 567 15.31 -3.90 35.71
N GLU A 568 15.58 -4.37 36.92
CA GLU A 568 15.71 -3.48 38.12
C GLU A 568 16.93 -2.56 37.97
N GLU A 569 18.07 -3.03 37.48
CA GLU A 569 19.25 -2.20 37.24
C GLU A 569 18.99 -1.14 36.17
N ALA A 570 18.31 -1.50 35.04
CA ALA A 570 17.92 -0.55 34.01
C ALA A 570 16.91 0.48 34.54
N HIS A 571 15.96 0.06 35.37
CA HIS A 571 15.02 0.98 36.01
C HIS A 571 15.73 1.92 37.02
N ALA A 572 16.77 1.47 37.69
CA ALA A 572 17.57 2.37 38.52
C ALA A 572 18.28 3.44 37.66
N ARG A 573 18.93 3.02 36.58
CA ARG A 573 19.60 3.94 35.63
C ARG A 573 18.62 4.90 34.94
N SER A 574 17.40 4.47 34.65
CA SER A 574 16.41 5.33 33.96
C SER A 574 16.02 6.57 34.78
N LYS A 575 16.26 6.58 36.08
CA LYS A 575 16.01 7.74 36.95
C LYS A 575 17.08 8.83 36.85
N ASP A 576 18.25 8.49 36.32
CA ASP A 576 19.35 9.42 36.07
C ASP A 576 19.19 10.12 34.70
N GLU A 577 18.33 9.64 33.83
CA GLU A 577 17.99 10.28 32.56
C GLU A 577 17.27 11.61 32.83
N LYS A 578 17.80 12.70 32.29
CA LYS A 578 17.25 14.06 32.46
C LYS A 578 16.46 14.50 31.25
N ILE A 579 16.76 13.91 30.10
CA ILE A 579 16.24 14.33 28.80
C ILE A 579 15.82 13.10 27.99
N LEU A 580 14.65 13.18 27.38
CA LEU A 580 14.15 12.15 26.49
C LEU A 580 14.80 12.31 25.11
N HIS A 581 15.77 11.46 24.79
CA HIS A 581 16.41 11.46 23.46
C HIS A 581 15.59 10.67 22.44
N ILE A 582 14.77 11.36 21.66
CA ILE A 582 13.95 10.75 20.60
C ILE A 582 14.81 10.38 19.39
N LYS A 583 15.87 11.12 19.08
CA LYS A 583 16.77 10.90 17.94
C LYS A 583 17.36 9.50 17.83
N HIS A 584 17.66 8.86 18.96
CA HIS A 584 18.22 7.51 18.99
C HIS A 584 17.22 6.43 18.55
N TRP A 585 15.95 6.78 18.37
CA TRP A 585 14.90 5.83 17.95
C TRP A 585 14.59 5.95 16.48
N LEU A 586 15.13 6.98 15.83
CA LEU A 586 14.87 7.25 14.44
C LEU A 586 15.69 6.32 13.55
N ASP A 587 15.07 5.94 12.48
CA ASP A 587 15.68 5.13 11.45
C ASP A 587 16.75 5.91 10.67
N SER A 588 17.70 5.15 10.11
CA SER A 588 18.73 5.56 9.17
C SER A 588 19.14 7.04 9.23
N PRO A 589 20.22 7.37 9.93
CA PRO A 589 20.78 8.70 9.84
C PRO A 589 21.18 8.99 8.38
N TRP A 590 20.81 10.14 7.86
CA TRP A 590 21.30 10.62 6.58
C TRP A 590 22.69 11.23 6.72
N PRO A 591 23.79 10.49 6.42
CA PRO A 591 25.13 10.99 6.60
C PRO A 591 25.36 12.22 5.73
N GLY A 592 25.96 13.25 6.31
CA GLY A 592 26.31 14.45 5.55
C GLY A 592 25.29 15.60 5.63
N PHE A 593 24.06 15.36 6.05
CA PHE A 593 23.01 16.38 6.14
C PHE A 593 23.02 17.18 7.43
N PHE A 594 23.25 16.53 8.57
CA PHE A 594 23.10 17.13 9.88
C PHE A 594 24.39 17.14 10.68
N THR A 595 24.49 18.09 11.62
CA THR A 595 25.48 18.09 12.69
C THR A 595 25.15 17.02 13.74
N LEU A 596 26.04 16.81 14.70
CA LEU A 596 25.79 15.89 15.83
C LEU A 596 24.56 16.33 16.68
N ASP A 597 24.28 17.62 16.71
CA ASP A 597 23.13 18.19 17.41
C ASP A 597 21.83 18.16 16.58
N GLY A 598 21.88 17.58 15.38
CA GLY A 598 20.73 17.40 14.49
C GLY A 598 20.33 18.64 13.67
N GLN A 599 21.15 19.68 13.67
CA GLN A 599 20.92 20.87 12.87
C GLN A 599 21.46 20.69 11.44
N PRO A 600 20.87 21.33 10.42
CA PRO A 600 21.41 21.33 9.08
C PRO A 600 22.84 21.88 9.05
N LYS A 601 23.72 21.26 8.26
CA LYS A 601 25.11 21.72 8.11
C LYS A 601 25.24 23.05 7.36
N SER A 602 24.25 23.41 6.59
CA SER A 602 24.17 24.64 5.79
C SER A 602 22.74 25.18 5.81
N MET A 603 22.57 26.48 5.69
CA MET A 603 21.29 27.17 5.54
C MET A 603 21.25 27.97 4.24
N SER A 604 21.92 27.49 3.19
CA SER A 604 21.89 28.10 1.86
C SER A 604 21.38 27.09 0.84
N CYS A 605 20.67 27.57 -0.18
CA CYS A 605 20.26 26.78 -1.33
C CYS A 605 21.10 27.21 -2.54
N PRO A 606 21.75 26.29 -3.27
CA PRO A 606 22.43 26.61 -4.52
C PRO A 606 21.45 27.10 -5.58
N SER A 607 21.96 27.82 -6.60
CA SER A 607 21.17 28.18 -7.79
C SER A 607 20.62 26.90 -8.48
N THR A 608 19.37 26.96 -8.86
CA THR A 608 18.66 25.88 -9.53
C THR A 608 18.73 25.92 -11.06
N GLY A 609 19.28 27.00 -11.62
CA GLY A 609 19.46 27.16 -13.07
C GLY A 609 20.48 26.21 -13.69
N LEU A 610 20.39 25.97 -14.99
CA LEU A 610 21.24 25.08 -15.78
C LEU A 610 21.90 25.82 -16.93
N THR A 611 23.07 25.32 -17.36
CA THR A 611 23.69 25.82 -18.59
C THR A 611 22.79 25.51 -19.80
N GLU A 612 22.82 26.41 -20.80
CA GLU A 612 22.06 26.22 -22.04
C GLU A 612 22.43 24.94 -22.79
N GLU A 613 23.67 24.50 -22.69
CA GLU A 613 24.12 23.23 -23.23
C GLU A 613 23.37 22.05 -22.61
N ASN A 614 23.21 22.01 -21.29
CA ASN A 614 22.46 20.99 -20.58
C ASN A 614 20.97 21.03 -20.95
N LEU A 615 20.34 22.18 -21.01
CA LEU A 615 18.95 22.34 -21.44
C LEU A 615 18.73 21.81 -22.86
N ASN A 616 19.62 22.16 -23.80
CA ASN A 616 19.56 21.67 -25.18
C ASN A 616 19.75 20.16 -25.26
N HIS A 617 20.72 19.60 -24.53
CA HIS A 617 20.99 18.17 -24.54
C HIS A 617 19.79 17.37 -24.02
N ILE A 618 19.25 17.75 -22.86
CA ILE A 618 18.08 17.07 -22.28
C ILE A 618 16.87 17.22 -23.19
N GLY A 619 16.65 18.42 -23.76
CA GLY A 619 15.56 18.69 -24.69
C GLY A 619 15.66 17.86 -25.98
N GLN A 620 16.86 17.63 -26.50
CA GLN A 620 17.09 16.78 -27.67
C GLN A 620 16.72 15.32 -27.37
N VAL A 621 17.16 14.78 -26.22
CA VAL A 621 16.83 13.42 -25.80
C VAL A 621 15.33 13.28 -25.58
N ALA A 622 14.68 14.24 -24.91
CA ALA A 622 13.23 14.29 -24.71
C ALA A 622 12.38 14.33 -25.99
N SER A 623 13.01 14.74 -27.09
CA SER A 623 12.38 14.91 -28.42
C SER A 623 12.73 13.80 -29.40
N SER A 624 13.45 12.77 -28.98
CA SER A 624 13.99 11.71 -29.82
C SER A 624 13.58 10.30 -29.32
N VAL A 625 13.89 9.30 -30.15
CA VAL A 625 13.83 7.89 -29.77
C VAL A 625 15.27 7.38 -29.76
N PRO A 626 15.91 7.23 -28.62
CA PRO A 626 17.33 6.93 -28.50
C PRO A 626 17.69 5.45 -28.77
N VAL A 627 16.77 4.65 -29.28
CA VAL A 627 16.94 3.22 -29.54
C VAL A 627 16.70 2.95 -31.01
N GLU A 628 17.63 2.21 -31.66
CA GLU A 628 17.52 1.77 -33.04
C GLU A 628 16.40 0.74 -33.24
N ASP A 629 15.84 0.66 -34.43
CA ASP A 629 14.76 -0.27 -34.83
C ASP A 629 13.53 -0.18 -33.91
N PHE A 630 13.18 1.01 -33.48
CA PHE A 630 12.03 1.27 -32.61
C PHE A 630 10.99 2.16 -33.31
N THR A 631 9.78 1.65 -33.47
CA THR A 631 8.70 2.35 -34.18
C THR A 631 7.68 2.92 -33.19
N ILE A 632 7.49 4.23 -33.21
CA ILE A 632 6.47 4.91 -32.40
C ILE A 632 5.21 5.25 -33.19
N HIS A 633 4.08 5.44 -32.50
CA HIS A 633 2.82 5.87 -33.10
C HIS A 633 2.97 7.21 -33.82
N GLY A 634 2.38 7.37 -35.04
CA GLY A 634 2.54 8.59 -35.83
C GLY A 634 2.04 9.89 -35.18
N GLY A 635 1.03 9.80 -34.30
CA GLY A 635 0.60 10.92 -33.46
C GLY A 635 1.67 11.35 -32.47
N LEU A 636 2.35 10.39 -31.81
CA LEU A 636 3.42 10.65 -30.87
C LEU A 636 4.67 11.23 -31.57
N SER A 637 4.98 10.77 -32.78
CA SER A 637 6.06 11.36 -33.60
C SER A 637 5.83 12.87 -33.83
N ARG A 638 4.57 13.32 -34.01
CA ARG A 638 4.26 14.76 -34.12
C ARG A 638 4.51 15.51 -32.81
N VAL A 639 4.18 14.89 -31.67
CA VAL A 639 4.46 15.48 -30.35
C VAL A 639 5.96 15.68 -30.15
N LEU A 640 6.78 14.64 -30.43
CA LEU A 640 8.24 14.72 -30.31
C LEU A 640 8.85 15.77 -31.26
N LYS A 641 8.36 15.87 -32.50
CA LYS A 641 8.77 16.94 -33.43
C LYS A 641 8.41 18.33 -32.90
N GLY A 642 7.25 18.49 -32.26
CA GLY A 642 6.84 19.74 -31.63
C GLY A 642 7.76 20.12 -30.47
N ARG A 643 8.21 19.15 -29.66
CA ARG A 643 9.20 19.36 -28.59
C ARG A 643 10.56 19.80 -29.17
N ALA A 644 11.04 19.12 -30.21
CA ALA A 644 12.28 19.51 -30.87
C ALA A 644 12.22 20.94 -31.42
N GLU A 645 11.06 21.38 -31.90
CA GLU A 645 10.85 22.76 -32.34
C GLU A 645 10.88 23.75 -31.17
N MET A 646 10.22 23.44 -30.04
CA MET A 646 10.28 24.26 -28.81
C MET A 646 11.72 24.43 -28.32
N VAL A 647 12.51 23.37 -28.31
CA VAL A 647 13.94 23.42 -27.93
C VAL A 647 14.72 24.36 -28.84
N ARG A 648 14.51 24.28 -30.18
CA ARG A 648 15.15 25.19 -31.14
C ARG A 648 14.74 26.66 -30.93
N GLN A 649 13.50 26.90 -30.52
CA GLN A 649 12.97 28.23 -30.21
C GLN A 649 13.34 28.70 -28.79
N ARG A 650 14.13 27.90 -28.03
CA ARG A 650 14.50 28.18 -26.64
C ARG A 650 13.28 28.39 -25.73
N THR A 651 12.24 27.58 -25.93
CA THR A 651 11.02 27.63 -25.10
C THR A 651 10.65 26.24 -24.60
N VAL A 652 9.94 26.19 -23.51
CA VAL A 652 9.41 24.94 -22.91
C VAL A 652 7.93 25.07 -22.59
N ASP A 653 7.19 24.00 -22.80
CA ASP A 653 5.91 23.75 -22.17
C ASP A 653 6.08 23.02 -20.83
N TRP A 654 4.99 22.70 -20.18
CA TRP A 654 5.02 22.04 -18.87
C TRP A 654 5.74 20.70 -18.90
N ALA A 655 5.42 19.86 -19.88
CA ALA A 655 6.02 18.52 -20.02
C ALA A 655 7.52 18.59 -20.28
N LEU A 656 7.97 19.51 -21.14
CA LEU A 656 9.38 19.69 -21.46
C LEU A 656 10.15 20.31 -20.28
N GLY A 657 9.54 21.23 -19.52
CA GLY A 657 10.10 21.77 -18.27
C GLY A 657 10.32 20.68 -17.21
N GLU A 658 9.37 19.75 -17.09
CA GLU A 658 9.49 18.56 -16.23
C GLU A 658 10.65 17.65 -16.69
N TYR A 659 10.76 17.38 -17.99
CA TYR A 659 11.88 16.63 -18.56
C TYR A 659 13.23 17.24 -18.20
N MET A 660 13.34 18.57 -18.30
CA MET A 660 14.57 19.28 -17.99
C MET A 660 14.94 19.21 -16.52
N ALA A 661 13.95 19.33 -15.64
CA ALA A 661 14.15 19.19 -14.20
C ALA A 661 14.62 17.78 -13.83
N PHE A 662 13.88 16.76 -14.26
CA PHE A 662 14.23 15.37 -13.95
C PHE A 662 15.55 14.95 -14.62
N GLY A 663 15.72 15.27 -15.90
CA GLY A 663 16.92 14.90 -16.66
C GLY A 663 18.20 15.51 -16.09
N SER A 664 18.12 16.75 -15.58
CA SER A 664 19.27 17.38 -14.93
C SER A 664 19.66 16.68 -13.63
N LEU A 665 18.69 16.32 -12.79
CA LEU A 665 18.95 15.60 -11.54
C LEU A 665 19.54 14.21 -11.81
N LEU A 666 19.05 13.50 -12.83
CA LEU A 666 19.61 12.21 -13.25
C LEU A 666 21.09 12.35 -13.65
N LYS A 667 21.45 13.37 -14.43
CA LYS A 667 22.85 13.67 -14.81
C LYS A 667 23.71 14.08 -13.62
N GLU A 668 23.13 14.65 -12.59
CA GLU A 668 23.78 14.99 -11.31
C GLU A 668 23.89 13.79 -10.35
N GLY A 669 23.51 12.59 -10.78
CA GLY A 669 23.57 11.36 -9.98
C GLY A 669 22.41 11.18 -8.98
N ILE A 670 21.33 11.91 -9.14
CA ILE A 670 20.14 11.85 -8.29
C ILE A 670 19.11 10.89 -8.92
N HIS A 671 18.77 9.82 -8.22
CA HIS A 671 17.68 8.93 -8.61
C HIS A 671 16.33 9.69 -8.62
N VAL A 672 15.57 9.55 -9.70
CA VAL A 672 14.22 10.10 -9.81
C VAL A 672 13.24 8.95 -9.97
N ARG A 673 12.25 8.86 -9.07
CA ARG A 673 11.16 7.89 -9.10
C ARG A 673 9.81 8.60 -9.15
N LEU A 674 9.06 8.35 -10.20
CA LEU A 674 7.70 8.84 -10.40
C LEU A 674 6.73 7.65 -10.43
N SER A 675 5.76 7.65 -9.53
CA SER A 675 4.73 6.63 -9.42
C SER A 675 3.35 7.26 -9.33
N GLY A 676 2.35 6.57 -9.83
CA GLY A 676 0.95 7.00 -9.83
C GLY A 676 0.16 6.36 -10.96
N GLN A 677 -1.12 6.63 -11.01
CA GLN A 677 -2.00 6.10 -12.07
C GLN A 677 -1.71 6.80 -13.40
N ASP A 678 -1.41 6.03 -14.44
CA ASP A 678 -1.15 6.50 -15.81
C ASP A 678 0.01 7.50 -15.97
N VAL A 679 0.97 7.54 -15.03
CA VAL A 679 2.06 8.54 -15.02
C VAL A 679 3.08 8.34 -16.15
N GLU A 680 3.24 7.15 -16.69
CA GLU A 680 4.17 6.88 -17.80
C GLU A 680 3.83 7.69 -19.05
N ARG A 681 2.55 7.85 -19.36
CA ARG A 681 2.02 8.71 -20.43
C ARG A 681 1.62 10.08 -19.90
N GLY A 682 1.17 10.15 -18.65
CA GLY A 682 0.40 11.24 -18.04
C GLY A 682 -1.09 11.09 -18.31
N THR A 683 -1.93 11.30 -17.27
CA THR A 683 -3.41 11.23 -17.36
C THR A 683 -3.93 12.10 -18.52
N PHE A 684 -3.36 13.28 -18.72
CA PHE A 684 -3.73 14.23 -19.77
C PHE A 684 -2.94 14.05 -21.06
N SER A 685 -2.25 12.91 -21.26
CA SER A 685 -1.47 12.58 -22.46
C SER A 685 -0.43 13.64 -22.81
N HIS A 686 0.28 14.16 -21.82
CA HIS A 686 1.28 15.23 -21.98
C HIS A 686 2.71 14.73 -21.77
N ARG A 687 2.94 13.75 -20.90
CA ARG A 687 4.27 13.35 -20.43
C ARG A 687 5.02 12.47 -21.41
N HIS A 688 4.52 11.28 -21.71
CA HIS A 688 5.15 10.31 -22.62
C HIS A 688 6.60 9.96 -22.23
N HIS A 689 6.84 9.61 -20.98
CA HIS A 689 8.16 9.20 -20.48
C HIS A 689 8.50 7.76 -20.85
N VAL A 690 7.52 6.93 -21.15
CA VAL A 690 7.68 5.57 -21.67
C VAL A 690 7.13 5.52 -23.09
N LEU A 691 7.97 5.20 -24.05
CA LEU A 691 7.60 5.00 -25.45
C LEU A 691 7.34 3.51 -25.68
N HIS A 692 6.30 3.18 -26.45
CA HIS A 692 5.93 1.81 -26.78
C HIS A 692 6.16 1.52 -28.26
N ASP A 693 6.83 0.40 -28.55
CA ASP A 693 7.07 -0.05 -29.92
C ASP A 693 5.76 -0.53 -30.55
N GLN A 694 5.48 -0.06 -31.75
CA GLN A 694 4.22 -0.42 -32.46
C GLN A 694 4.29 -1.80 -33.15
N ASN A 695 5.47 -2.40 -33.25
CA ASN A 695 5.71 -3.65 -33.97
C ASN A 695 6.07 -4.81 -33.02
N VAL A 696 6.56 -4.51 -31.80
CA VAL A 696 7.02 -5.51 -30.84
C VAL A 696 6.27 -5.32 -29.52
N ASP A 697 5.45 -6.31 -29.16
CA ASP A 697 4.68 -6.27 -27.91
C ASP A 697 5.58 -6.12 -26.68
N LYS A 698 5.17 -5.27 -25.75
CA LYS A 698 5.87 -4.96 -24.48
C LYS A 698 7.29 -4.38 -24.61
N ARG A 699 7.76 -4.10 -25.82
CA ARG A 699 9.02 -3.39 -25.98
C ARG A 699 8.80 -1.91 -25.70
N THR A 700 9.53 -1.38 -24.72
CA THR A 700 9.47 0.01 -24.29
C THR A 700 10.83 0.68 -24.33
N CYS A 701 10.81 1.99 -24.40
CA CYS A 701 12.00 2.85 -24.29
C CYS A 701 11.69 4.02 -23.36
N ILE A 702 12.57 4.28 -22.40
CA ILE A 702 12.54 5.43 -21.50
C ILE A 702 13.66 6.39 -21.91
N PRO A 703 13.38 7.46 -22.67
CA PRO A 703 14.44 8.34 -23.21
C PRO A 703 15.34 8.92 -22.11
N MET A 704 14.78 9.27 -20.94
CA MET A 704 15.55 9.81 -19.82
C MET A 704 16.61 8.85 -19.24
N ASN A 705 16.55 7.56 -19.52
CA ASN A 705 17.62 6.62 -19.17
C ASN A 705 18.78 6.58 -20.19
N HIS A 706 18.77 7.50 -21.17
CA HIS A 706 19.77 7.60 -22.24
C HIS A 706 20.41 9.00 -22.33
N LEU A 707 20.49 9.72 -21.20
CA LEU A 707 21.11 11.06 -21.16
C LEU A 707 22.64 11.00 -21.06
N ALA A 708 23.18 10.12 -20.22
CA ALA A 708 24.62 9.94 -20.02
C ALA A 708 24.92 8.52 -19.54
N PRO A 709 26.11 7.97 -19.83
CA PRO A 709 26.48 6.61 -19.43
C PRO A 709 26.54 6.39 -17.91
N ASP A 710 26.84 7.42 -17.17
CA ASP A 710 27.06 7.43 -15.71
C ASP A 710 25.95 8.13 -14.92
N GLN A 711 24.83 8.39 -15.56
CA GLN A 711 23.66 9.00 -14.90
C GLN A 711 23.01 8.08 -13.87
N ALA A 712 22.29 8.67 -12.93
CA ALA A 712 21.38 7.93 -12.07
C ALA A 712 20.18 7.34 -12.86
N PRO A 713 19.57 6.23 -12.42
CA PRO A 713 18.41 5.66 -13.10
C PRO A 713 17.17 6.53 -12.92
N TYR A 714 16.33 6.56 -13.96
CA TYR A 714 14.96 7.06 -13.90
C TYR A 714 13.99 5.91 -13.79
N THR A 715 13.20 5.91 -12.72
CA THR A 715 12.13 4.94 -12.51
C THR A 715 10.78 5.63 -12.67
N VAL A 716 10.01 5.21 -13.67
CA VAL A 716 8.63 5.68 -13.86
C VAL A 716 7.71 4.48 -13.98
N CYS A 717 6.62 4.45 -13.23
CA CYS A 717 5.74 3.29 -13.20
C CYS A 717 4.28 3.67 -12.97
N ASN A 718 3.41 3.10 -13.80
CA ASN A 718 1.98 3.14 -13.54
C ASN A 718 1.66 2.29 -12.31
N SER A 719 0.94 2.86 -11.37
CA SER A 719 0.52 2.18 -10.15
C SER A 719 -0.79 1.41 -10.33
N SER A 720 -1.08 0.53 -9.36
CA SER A 720 -2.44 0.05 -9.15
C SER A 720 -3.38 1.20 -8.75
N LEU A 721 -4.70 0.97 -8.88
CA LEU A 721 -5.75 1.92 -8.48
C LEU A 721 -5.92 1.92 -6.95
N SER A 722 -4.93 2.46 -6.26
CA SER A 722 -4.89 2.58 -4.81
C SER A 722 -4.06 3.80 -4.43
N GLU A 723 -4.70 4.88 -4.07
CA GLU A 723 -4.01 6.08 -3.59
C GLU A 723 -3.41 5.84 -2.21
N TYR A 724 -4.15 5.17 -1.32
CA TYR A 724 -3.71 4.89 0.04
C TYR A 724 -2.44 4.00 0.06
N GLY A 725 -2.49 2.85 -0.61
CA GLY A 725 -1.36 1.92 -0.66
C GLY A 725 -0.16 2.52 -1.37
N VAL A 726 -0.36 3.16 -2.52
CA VAL A 726 0.75 3.67 -3.35
C VAL A 726 1.39 4.90 -2.72
N LEU A 727 0.63 5.85 -2.18
CA LEU A 727 1.22 6.99 -1.48
C LEU A 727 1.98 6.54 -0.22
N GLY A 728 1.45 5.59 0.53
CA GLY A 728 2.16 4.99 1.67
C GLY A 728 3.47 4.31 1.25
N PHE A 729 3.45 3.59 0.13
CA PHE A 729 4.64 2.95 -0.42
C PHE A 729 5.70 3.99 -0.83
N GLU A 730 5.33 5.01 -1.58
CA GLU A 730 6.28 6.05 -2.03
C GLU A 730 6.81 6.88 -0.85
N LEU A 731 6.01 7.12 0.18
CA LEU A 731 6.47 7.71 1.43
C LEU A 731 7.57 6.85 2.07
N GLY A 732 7.34 5.55 2.19
CA GLY A 732 8.34 4.60 2.69
C GLY A 732 9.60 4.57 1.83
N PHE A 733 9.44 4.61 0.51
CA PHE A 733 10.56 4.67 -0.43
C PHE A 733 11.42 5.92 -0.22
N ALA A 734 10.78 7.07 0.01
CA ALA A 734 11.45 8.34 0.26
C ALA A 734 12.20 8.41 1.61
N MET A 735 11.96 7.48 2.53
CA MET A 735 12.67 7.40 3.82
C MET A 735 14.10 6.89 3.70
N ALA A 736 14.43 6.11 2.66
CA ALA A 736 15.71 5.40 2.58
C ALA A 736 16.88 6.30 2.13
N SER A 737 16.64 7.25 1.24
CA SER A 737 17.70 8.12 0.71
C SER A 737 17.26 9.58 0.58
N PRO A 738 18.04 10.53 1.13
CA PRO A 738 17.79 11.95 0.91
C PRO A 738 18.19 12.42 -0.50
N ASN A 739 19.04 11.66 -1.20
CA ASN A 739 19.56 11.96 -2.53
C ASN A 739 18.73 11.29 -3.63
N ALA A 740 17.43 11.29 -3.47
CA ALA A 740 16.47 10.79 -4.44
C ALA A 740 15.23 11.68 -4.48
N LEU A 741 14.75 11.94 -5.67
CA LEU A 741 13.48 12.65 -5.89
C LEU A 741 12.37 11.60 -6.07
N ILE A 742 11.54 11.46 -5.06
CA ILE A 742 10.42 10.52 -5.03
C ILE A 742 9.11 11.30 -5.19
N LEU A 743 8.37 11.00 -6.27
CA LEU A 743 7.13 11.68 -6.61
C LEU A 743 5.97 10.69 -6.70
N TRP A 744 4.85 11.07 -6.09
CA TRP A 744 3.56 10.44 -6.33
C TRP A 744 2.63 11.44 -7.01
N GLU A 745 2.01 11.05 -8.13
CA GLU A 745 1.02 11.85 -8.83
C GLU A 745 -0.37 11.22 -8.69
N ALA A 746 -1.32 11.98 -8.17
CA ALA A 746 -2.72 11.61 -8.22
C ALA A 746 -3.24 11.72 -9.65
N GLN A 747 -4.14 10.84 -10.07
CA GLN A 747 -4.75 10.90 -11.41
C GLN A 747 -5.50 12.23 -11.64
N PHE A 748 -6.29 12.63 -10.64
CA PHE A 748 -6.78 13.97 -10.37
C PHE A 748 -6.48 14.28 -8.90
N GLY A 749 -6.16 15.52 -8.60
CA GLY A 749 -5.86 15.92 -7.22
C GLY A 749 -7.00 15.64 -6.24
N ASP A 750 -8.23 15.62 -6.73
CA ASP A 750 -9.44 15.25 -5.99
C ASP A 750 -9.32 13.90 -5.26
N PHE A 751 -8.60 12.95 -5.87
CA PHE A 751 -8.50 11.57 -5.35
C PHE A 751 -7.48 11.39 -4.22
N HIS A 752 -6.73 12.44 -3.86
CA HIS A 752 -5.82 12.37 -2.72
C HIS A 752 -6.52 11.98 -1.41
N ASN A 753 -7.82 12.24 -1.30
CA ASN A 753 -8.58 12.02 -0.07
C ASN A 753 -8.74 10.53 0.31
N THR A 754 -8.57 9.60 -0.62
CA THR A 754 -8.49 8.17 -0.29
C THR A 754 -7.18 7.80 0.40
N ALA A 755 -6.15 8.64 0.28
CA ALA A 755 -4.87 8.53 0.98
C ALA A 755 -4.74 9.50 2.17
N GLN A 756 -5.84 10.09 2.65
CA GLN A 756 -5.81 11.14 3.68
C GLN A 756 -5.13 10.67 4.97
N CYS A 757 -5.25 9.40 5.31
CA CYS A 757 -4.56 8.83 6.47
C CYS A 757 -3.03 8.98 6.38
N ILE A 758 -2.44 8.67 5.23
CA ILE A 758 -0.99 8.85 4.99
C ILE A 758 -0.62 10.33 5.07
N ILE A 759 -1.42 11.21 4.49
CA ILE A 759 -1.19 12.65 4.49
C ILE A 759 -1.23 13.20 5.91
N ASP A 760 -2.29 12.92 6.67
CA ASP A 760 -2.53 13.49 8.00
C ASP A 760 -1.64 12.90 9.10
N GLN A 761 -1.30 11.61 8.99
CA GLN A 761 -0.65 10.89 10.08
C GLN A 761 0.85 10.69 9.90
N PHE A 762 1.35 10.71 8.66
CA PHE A 762 2.77 10.49 8.35
C PHE A 762 3.44 11.70 7.69
N ILE A 763 2.85 12.22 6.58
CA ILE A 763 3.52 13.25 5.76
C ILE A 763 3.52 14.60 6.50
N CYS A 764 2.36 15.09 6.87
CA CYS A 764 2.19 16.37 7.53
C CYS A 764 2.91 16.47 8.89
N PRO A 765 2.69 15.51 9.83
CA PRO A 765 3.21 15.63 11.19
C PRO A 765 4.52 14.86 11.43
N GLY A 766 5.09 14.19 10.43
CA GLY A 766 6.19 13.25 10.63
C GLY A 766 7.40 13.84 11.33
N GLN A 767 7.77 15.07 11.01
CA GLN A 767 8.87 15.76 11.68
C GLN A 767 8.48 16.16 13.11
N ALA A 768 7.27 16.66 13.35
CA ALA A 768 6.82 17.07 14.67
C ALA A 768 6.68 15.89 15.64
N LYS A 769 6.13 14.76 15.17
CA LYS A 769 5.89 13.56 15.98
C LYS A 769 7.14 12.72 16.20
N TRP A 770 7.94 12.53 15.16
CA TRP A 770 9.01 11.54 15.12
C TRP A 770 10.38 12.12 14.76
N VAL A 771 10.49 13.44 14.64
CA VAL A 771 11.71 14.17 14.22
C VAL A 771 12.25 13.63 12.89
N ARG A 772 11.33 13.24 11.98
CA ARG A 772 11.67 12.58 10.72
C ARG A 772 11.41 13.47 9.54
N GLN A 773 12.48 13.84 8.82
CA GLN A 773 12.37 14.54 7.55
C GLN A 773 12.05 13.57 6.42
N ASN A 774 11.29 14.04 5.43
CA ASN A 774 10.95 13.30 4.23
C ASN A 774 10.81 14.27 3.06
N GLY A 775 11.38 13.92 1.92
CA GLY A 775 11.39 14.74 0.71
C GLY A 775 10.36 14.34 -0.35
N ILE A 776 9.33 13.58 0.03
CA ILE A 776 8.30 13.15 -0.93
C ILE A 776 7.61 14.34 -1.59
N VAL A 777 7.33 14.20 -2.90
CA VAL A 777 6.59 15.19 -3.68
C VAL A 777 5.23 14.63 -4.06
N LEU A 778 4.17 15.38 -3.77
CA LEU A 778 2.81 15.09 -4.22
C LEU A 778 2.47 16.02 -5.39
N LEU A 779 2.18 15.43 -6.56
CA LEU A 779 1.69 16.15 -7.73
C LEU A 779 0.18 15.96 -7.82
N LEU A 780 -0.56 17.07 -7.65
CA LEU A 780 -2.01 17.06 -7.50
C LEU A 780 -2.66 17.94 -8.59
N PRO A 781 -3.15 17.32 -9.70
CA PRO A 781 -3.85 18.07 -10.75
C PRO A 781 -5.06 18.84 -10.20
N HIS A 782 -5.06 20.16 -10.39
CA HIS A 782 -6.03 21.09 -9.82
C HIS A 782 -6.39 22.17 -10.82
N GLY A 783 -7.63 22.64 -10.79
CA GLY A 783 -8.13 23.77 -11.59
C GLY A 783 -9.62 23.62 -11.96
N MET A 784 -10.36 24.71 -11.89
CA MET A 784 -11.78 24.77 -12.23
C MET A 784 -11.95 24.97 -13.75
N GLU A 785 -12.27 23.89 -14.48
CA GLU A 785 -12.35 23.87 -15.95
C GLU A 785 -13.69 23.33 -16.46
N GLY A 786 -14.71 23.29 -15.59
CA GLY A 786 -16.05 22.82 -15.95
C GLY A 786 -16.12 21.28 -16.07
N MET A 787 -15.21 20.55 -15.42
CA MET A 787 -15.13 19.07 -15.41
C MET A 787 -15.95 18.42 -14.30
N GLY A 788 -16.69 19.22 -13.52
CA GLY A 788 -17.52 18.74 -12.42
C GLY A 788 -16.79 18.66 -11.06
N PRO A 789 -17.53 18.27 -10.01
CA PRO A 789 -17.06 18.35 -8.64
C PRO A 789 -15.83 17.46 -8.32
N GLU A 790 -15.72 16.27 -8.93
CA GLU A 790 -14.69 15.29 -8.56
C GLU A 790 -13.44 15.32 -9.48
N HIS A 791 -13.34 16.30 -10.40
CA HIS A 791 -12.23 16.42 -11.35
C HIS A 791 -11.70 17.85 -11.43
N SER A 792 -11.91 18.64 -10.38
CA SER A 792 -11.61 20.07 -10.36
C SER A 792 -10.71 20.49 -9.21
N SER A 793 -10.88 19.95 -8.01
CA SER A 793 -10.22 20.48 -6.82
C SER A 793 -9.42 19.42 -6.06
N ALA A 794 -8.12 19.68 -5.92
CA ALA A 794 -7.24 18.96 -4.98
C ALA A 794 -7.46 19.41 -3.52
N ARG A 795 -8.43 20.24 -3.23
CA ARG A 795 -8.72 20.76 -1.87
C ARG A 795 -7.53 21.45 -1.22
N PRO A 796 -6.98 22.52 -1.80
CA PRO A 796 -5.82 23.24 -1.27
C PRO A 796 -6.00 23.69 0.18
N GLU A 797 -7.23 24.05 0.57
CA GLU A 797 -7.59 24.47 1.93
C GLU A 797 -7.22 23.43 2.99
N ARG A 798 -7.29 22.12 2.70
CA ARG A 798 -6.93 21.07 3.65
C ARG A 798 -5.43 21.06 3.92
N PHE A 799 -4.61 21.19 2.89
CA PHE A 799 -3.15 21.24 3.02
C PHE A 799 -2.71 22.52 3.74
N LEU A 800 -3.32 23.65 3.41
CA LEU A 800 -2.98 24.94 4.00
C LEU A 800 -3.41 25.06 5.47
N GLN A 801 -4.54 24.44 5.85
CA GLN A 801 -4.98 24.39 7.26
C GLN A 801 -3.96 23.67 8.16
N MET A 802 -3.27 22.66 7.61
CA MET A 802 -2.29 21.87 8.35
C MET A 802 -0.87 22.46 8.34
N CYS A 803 -0.66 23.65 7.80
CA CYS A 803 0.60 24.39 7.88
C CYS A 803 0.81 24.95 9.28
N ASN A 804 2.05 24.95 9.74
CA ASN A 804 2.42 25.32 11.13
C ASN A 804 2.84 26.78 11.33
N ASP A 805 2.76 27.63 10.29
CA ASP A 805 3.09 29.06 10.41
C ASP A 805 1.96 29.88 11.06
N ASP A 806 2.33 30.88 11.86
CA ASP A 806 1.37 31.75 12.56
C ASP A 806 0.90 32.87 11.64
N PRO A 807 -0.41 32.98 11.34
CA PRO A 807 -0.94 34.02 10.47
C PRO A 807 -0.93 35.43 11.05
N ASP A 808 -0.82 35.57 12.37
CA ASP A 808 -0.90 36.84 13.08
C ASP A 808 0.46 37.45 13.43
N VAL A 809 1.56 36.70 13.21
CA VAL A 809 2.92 37.13 13.53
C VAL A 809 3.71 37.40 12.25
N MET A 810 4.21 38.64 12.10
CA MET A 810 5.16 38.95 11.04
C MET A 810 6.55 38.37 11.42
N PRO A 811 7.11 37.48 10.60
CA PRO A 811 8.41 36.87 10.91
C PRO A 811 9.52 37.90 10.77
N MET A 812 10.65 37.63 11.46
CA MET A 812 11.87 38.45 11.35
C MET A 812 12.50 38.20 9.97
N LEU A 813 12.69 39.24 9.18
CA LEU A 813 13.29 39.17 7.84
C LEU A 813 14.82 39.26 8.00
N THR A 814 15.50 38.12 7.97
CA THR A 814 16.97 37.99 7.99
C THR A 814 17.48 37.74 6.56
N ASP A 815 18.78 37.84 6.34
CA ASP A 815 19.39 37.59 5.03
C ASP A 815 19.12 36.15 4.52
N ASP A 816 19.00 35.19 5.43
CA ASP A 816 18.70 33.79 5.14
C ASP A 816 17.19 33.46 5.25
N PHE A 817 16.33 34.44 5.38
CA PHE A 817 14.88 34.28 5.64
C PHE A 817 14.23 33.28 4.71
N ALA A 818 14.49 33.33 3.41
CA ALA A 818 13.86 32.48 2.42
C ALA A 818 14.15 30.97 2.64
N VAL A 819 15.36 30.62 3.06
CA VAL A 819 15.74 29.22 3.33
C VAL A 819 15.34 28.81 4.75
N ARG A 820 15.51 29.69 5.74
CA ARG A 820 15.11 29.43 7.12
C ARG A 820 13.61 29.17 7.23
N GLN A 821 12.80 29.94 6.54
CA GLN A 821 11.35 29.75 6.48
C GLN A 821 10.97 28.36 5.94
N LEU A 822 11.71 27.85 4.94
CA LEU A 822 11.53 26.48 4.42
C LEU A 822 11.95 25.42 5.44
N TYR A 823 12.96 25.70 6.25
CA TYR A 823 13.37 24.79 7.33
C TYR A 823 12.36 24.73 8.48
N ASP A 824 11.78 25.85 8.84
CA ASP A 824 10.86 25.97 9.99
C ASP A 824 9.45 25.43 9.68
N CYS A 825 9.04 25.36 8.41
CA CYS A 825 7.75 24.83 8.03
C CYS A 825 7.68 23.31 8.13
N ASN A 826 6.47 22.76 8.31
CA ASN A 826 6.25 21.31 8.28
C ASN A 826 6.27 20.73 6.86
N TRP A 827 5.72 21.45 5.90
CA TRP A 827 5.75 21.12 4.47
C TRP A 827 5.67 22.36 3.59
N ILE A 828 6.00 22.18 2.31
CA ILE A 828 5.99 23.24 1.30
C ILE A 828 4.77 23.05 0.41
N VAL A 829 3.99 24.10 0.20
CA VAL A 829 2.79 24.08 -0.66
C VAL A 829 2.94 25.14 -1.75
N VAL A 830 2.90 24.69 -3.01
CA VAL A 830 3.06 25.55 -4.19
C VAL A 830 1.97 25.33 -5.23
N ASN A 831 1.65 26.39 -5.97
CA ASN A 831 0.83 26.33 -7.18
C ASN A 831 1.52 27.17 -8.27
N CYS A 832 2.36 26.50 -9.06
CA CYS A 832 3.15 27.17 -10.10
C CYS A 832 2.26 27.57 -11.28
N SER A 833 2.47 28.77 -11.79
CA SER A 833 1.77 29.28 -12.98
C SER A 833 2.58 29.14 -14.27
N THR A 834 3.90 28.85 -14.18
CA THR A 834 4.80 28.72 -15.35
C THR A 834 5.62 27.43 -15.31
N PRO A 835 5.97 26.86 -16.49
CA PRO A 835 6.88 25.70 -16.59
C PRO A 835 8.27 25.95 -15.99
N GLY A 836 8.84 27.14 -16.16
CA GLY A 836 10.14 27.52 -15.60
C GLY A 836 10.13 27.52 -14.09
N ASN A 837 9.08 28.04 -13.46
CA ASN A 837 8.97 28.01 -12.01
C ASN A 837 8.73 26.59 -11.46
N TYR A 838 7.97 25.75 -12.18
CA TYR A 838 7.83 24.33 -11.88
C TYR A 838 9.18 23.59 -11.97
N PHE A 839 9.97 23.82 -13.02
CA PHE A 839 11.33 23.32 -13.15
C PHE A 839 12.17 23.66 -11.92
N HIS A 840 12.15 24.90 -11.47
CA HIS A 840 12.94 25.36 -10.32
C HIS A 840 12.51 24.73 -9.00
N VAL A 841 11.21 24.59 -8.72
CA VAL A 841 10.75 24.01 -7.44
C VAL A 841 11.13 22.53 -7.33
N ILE A 842 11.08 21.79 -8.44
CA ILE A 842 11.49 20.38 -8.46
C ILE A 842 12.98 20.23 -8.18
N ARG A 843 13.82 21.04 -8.80
CA ARG A 843 15.27 21.03 -8.53
C ARG A 843 15.60 21.51 -7.12
N ARG A 844 14.93 22.58 -6.66
CA ARG A 844 15.08 23.12 -5.31
C ARG A 844 14.82 22.05 -4.23
N GLN A 845 13.84 21.15 -4.45
CA GLN A 845 13.49 20.09 -3.52
C GLN A 845 14.70 19.21 -3.13
N ILE A 846 15.59 18.96 -4.06
CA ILE A 846 16.80 18.14 -3.84
C ILE A 846 18.03 18.98 -3.45
N LEU A 847 18.12 20.21 -3.94
CA LEU A 847 19.25 21.08 -3.68
C LEU A 847 19.24 21.73 -2.29
N LEU A 848 18.08 21.74 -1.60
CA LEU A 848 17.97 22.17 -0.22
C LEU A 848 18.84 21.30 0.72
N PRO A 849 19.47 21.88 1.76
CA PRO A 849 20.32 21.16 2.70
C PRO A 849 19.52 20.34 3.74
N PHE A 850 18.21 20.25 3.58
CA PHE A 850 17.26 19.48 4.38
C PHE A 850 16.11 18.97 3.50
N ARG A 851 15.24 18.12 4.05
CA ARG A 851 14.09 17.56 3.31
C ARG A 851 12.78 17.92 3.98
N LYS A 852 11.84 18.43 3.18
CA LYS A 852 10.45 18.69 3.56
C LYS A 852 9.53 18.09 2.51
N PRO A 853 8.35 17.57 2.88
CA PRO A 853 7.35 17.21 1.89
C PRO A 853 6.98 18.41 1.03
N LEU A 854 6.81 18.17 -0.27
CA LEU A 854 6.42 19.20 -1.24
C LEU A 854 5.07 18.86 -1.86
N ILE A 855 4.09 19.73 -1.69
CA ILE A 855 2.78 19.62 -2.28
C ILE A 855 2.70 20.59 -3.48
N VAL A 856 2.50 20.05 -4.67
CA VAL A 856 2.42 20.82 -5.92
C VAL A 856 1.02 20.67 -6.50
N PHE A 857 0.26 21.75 -6.55
CA PHE A 857 -0.97 21.80 -7.34
C PHE A 857 -0.59 21.97 -8.80
N THR A 858 -0.67 20.88 -9.58
CA THR A 858 -0.28 20.86 -10.99
C THR A 858 -1.46 21.25 -11.88
N PRO A 859 -1.21 21.87 -13.04
CA PRO A 859 -2.29 22.28 -13.92
C PRO A 859 -2.81 21.14 -14.79
N LYS A 860 -3.98 21.37 -15.40
CA LYS A 860 -4.56 20.52 -16.44
C LYS A 860 -4.54 21.24 -17.80
N SER A 861 -5.29 22.34 -17.96
CA SER A 861 -5.34 23.10 -19.22
C SER A 861 -4.03 23.81 -19.54
N LEU A 862 -3.28 24.29 -18.53
CA LEU A 862 -2.00 24.96 -18.75
C LEU A 862 -0.92 24.04 -19.34
N LEU A 863 -1.08 22.73 -19.26
CA LEU A 863 -0.17 21.76 -19.91
C LEU A 863 -0.04 22.03 -21.43
N ARG A 864 -1.04 22.65 -22.06
CA ARG A 864 -1.07 22.97 -23.50
C ARG A 864 -1.44 24.40 -23.81
N HIS A 865 -1.52 25.25 -22.78
CA HIS A 865 -1.91 26.66 -23.00
C HIS A 865 -0.81 27.41 -23.74
N PRO A 866 -1.12 28.13 -24.83
CA PRO A 866 -0.07 28.79 -25.64
C PRO A 866 0.76 29.83 -24.88
N GLU A 867 0.15 30.51 -23.89
CA GLU A 867 0.82 31.53 -23.07
C GLU A 867 1.52 30.94 -21.86
N ALA A 868 1.22 29.69 -21.44
CA ALA A 868 1.88 28.98 -20.35
C ALA A 868 3.16 28.28 -20.86
N ARG A 869 4.10 29.08 -21.35
CA ARG A 869 5.44 28.66 -21.81
C ARG A 869 6.48 29.52 -21.12
N SER A 870 7.65 28.95 -20.90
CA SER A 870 8.80 29.64 -20.34
C SER A 870 9.95 29.68 -21.35
N SER A 871 10.72 30.77 -21.33
CA SER A 871 11.98 30.88 -22.06
C SER A 871 13.09 30.07 -21.36
N PHE A 872 14.09 29.61 -22.10
CA PHE A 872 15.32 29.08 -21.50
C PHE A 872 15.98 30.09 -20.56
N ASP A 873 15.85 31.41 -20.83
CA ASP A 873 16.43 32.45 -20.01
C ASP A 873 15.92 32.42 -18.57
N GLU A 874 14.71 31.94 -18.34
CA GLU A 874 14.14 31.73 -16.99
C GLU A 874 14.79 30.53 -16.24
N MET A 875 15.56 29.67 -16.93
CA MET A 875 16.16 28.44 -16.39
C MET A 875 17.71 28.43 -16.45
N LEU A 876 18.34 29.52 -16.89
CA LEU A 876 19.79 29.66 -16.97
C LEU A 876 20.46 29.84 -15.60
N PRO A 877 21.80 29.70 -15.48
CA PRO A 877 22.51 29.92 -14.23
C PRO A 877 22.22 31.32 -13.63
N GLY A 878 21.91 31.35 -12.35
CA GLY A 878 21.54 32.58 -11.64
C GLY A 878 20.02 32.76 -11.50
N SER A 879 19.22 31.96 -12.21
CA SER A 879 17.76 31.91 -11.97
C SER A 879 17.42 30.90 -10.86
N GLU A 880 16.29 31.13 -10.20
CA GLU A 880 15.82 30.34 -9.07
C GLU A 880 14.29 30.36 -8.97
N PHE A 881 13.74 29.54 -8.10
CA PHE A 881 12.29 29.51 -7.85
C PHE A 881 11.79 30.84 -7.30
N GLN A 882 10.82 31.43 -7.99
CA GLN A 882 10.17 32.65 -7.57
C GLN A 882 8.98 32.33 -6.66
N ARG A 883 9.09 32.68 -5.37
CA ARG A 883 8.01 32.47 -4.38
C ARG A 883 6.79 33.35 -4.67
N LEU A 884 7.03 34.55 -5.21
CA LEU A 884 6.06 35.45 -5.77
C LEU A 884 6.59 35.94 -7.11
N ILE A 885 5.77 35.93 -8.15
CA ILE A 885 6.07 36.55 -9.44
C ILE A 885 5.36 37.94 -9.45
N PRO A 886 6.13 39.03 -9.43
CA PRO A 886 5.57 40.36 -9.37
C PRO A 886 4.91 40.79 -10.68
N GLU A 887 4.17 41.91 -10.68
CA GLU A 887 3.73 42.55 -11.91
C GLU A 887 4.93 43.08 -12.69
N ASP A 888 5.04 42.72 -13.96
CA ASP A 888 6.13 43.10 -14.86
C ASP A 888 5.66 43.83 -16.13
N GLY A 889 4.34 44.08 -16.26
CA GLY A 889 3.73 44.77 -17.40
C GLY A 889 3.65 46.30 -17.26
N VAL A 890 2.76 46.91 -18.02
CA VAL A 890 2.56 48.36 -18.09
C VAL A 890 2.29 48.98 -16.70
N ALA A 891 1.53 48.27 -15.83
CA ALA A 891 1.28 48.74 -14.46
C ALA A 891 2.57 48.91 -13.65
N ALA A 892 3.61 48.14 -13.94
CA ALA A 892 4.90 48.20 -13.24
C ALA A 892 5.73 49.44 -13.55
N GLU A 893 5.48 50.04 -14.74
CA GLU A 893 6.17 51.26 -15.17
C GLU A 893 5.63 52.50 -14.44
N ARG A 894 4.38 52.47 -13.99
CA ARG A 894 3.67 53.58 -13.31
C ARG A 894 2.93 53.14 -12.05
N PRO A 895 3.63 52.71 -11.03
CA PRO A 895 3.01 52.10 -9.85
C PRO A 895 2.04 53.04 -9.10
N ASP A 896 2.29 54.34 -9.14
CA ASP A 896 1.43 55.35 -8.50
C ASP A 896 0.06 55.52 -9.15
N GLU A 897 -0.08 55.16 -10.43
CA GLU A 897 -1.33 55.25 -11.19
C GLU A 897 -2.21 53.98 -10.99
N VAL A 898 -1.66 52.94 -10.42
CA VAL A 898 -2.39 51.66 -10.19
C VAL A 898 -3.43 51.83 -9.10
N LYS A 899 -4.66 51.50 -9.44
CA LYS A 899 -5.83 51.60 -8.54
C LYS A 899 -6.11 50.28 -7.81
N ARG A 900 -5.67 49.14 -8.36
CA ARG A 900 -5.92 47.83 -7.81
C ARG A 900 -4.73 46.90 -8.00
N LEU A 901 -4.34 46.22 -6.92
CA LEU A 901 -3.39 45.14 -6.93
C LEU A 901 -4.15 43.83 -6.65
N ILE A 902 -4.15 42.91 -7.62
CA ILE A 902 -4.75 41.59 -7.50
C ILE A 902 -3.65 40.59 -7.19
N PHE A 903 -3.74 39.94 -6.03
CA PHE A 903 -2.98 38.73 -5.75
C PHE A 903 -3.79 37.52 -6.17
N CYS A 904 -3.15 36.55 -6.82
CA CYS A 904 -3.74 35.28 -7.25
C CYS A 904 -2.71 34.14 -7.20
N THR A 905 -3.12 32.91 -7.51
CA THR A 905 -2.23 31.76 -7.68
C THR A 905 -2.76 30.83 -8.77
N GLY A 906 -1.84 30.15 -9.48
CA GLY A 906 -2.17 29.14 -10.47
C GLY A 906 -2.88 29.66 -11.73
N LYS A 907 -3.77 28.83 -12.28
CA LYS A 907 -4.38 28.99 -13.60
C LYS A 907 -5.17 30.28 -13.75
N VAL A 908 -5.83 30.76 -12.71
CA VAL A 908 -6.69 31.97 -12.77
C VAL A 908 -5.93 33.21 -13.26
N TYR A 909 -4.61 33.22 -13.12
CA TYR A 909 -3.77 34.31 -13.68
C TYR A 909 -4.01 34.56 -15.18
N TYR A 910 -4.12 33.48 -15.97
CA TYR A 910 -4.32 33.59 -17.42
C TYR A 910 -5.71 34.11 -17.78
N GLU A 911 -6.70 33.81 -16.96
CA GLU A 911 -8.06 34.36 -17.11
C GLU A 911 -8.08 35.85 -16.75
N LEU A 912 -7.38 36.24 -15.67
CA LEU A 912 -7.22 37.59 -15.23
C LEU A 912 -6.46 38.45 -16.26
N THR A 913 -5.35 37.99 -16.79
CA THR A 913 -4.57 38.75 -17.79
C THR A 913 -5.32 38.93 -19.09
N LYS A 914 -6.05 37.91 -19.53
CA LYS A 914 -6.92 38.00 -20.69
C LYS A 914 -8.03 39.04 -20.48
N GLU A 915 -8.71 39.04 -19.34
CA GLU A 915 -9.78 39.96 -19.02
C GLU A 915 -9.26 41.38 -18.80
N ARG A 916 -8.05 41.56 -18.21
CA ARG A 916 -7.39 42.87 -18.09
C ARG A 916 -7.17 43.51 -19.45
N LYS A 917 -6.69 42.77 -20.42
CA LYS A 917 -6.51 43.21 -21.80
C LYS A 917 -7.86 43.58 -22.48
N ASN A 918 -8.89 42.72 -22.30
CA ASN A 918 -10.21 42.93 -22.87
C ASN A 918 -10.85 44.25 -22.37
N ARG A 919 -10.54 44.66 -21.14
CA ARG A 919 -11.04 45.87 -20.49
C ARG A 919 -10.11 47.10 -20.64
N GLU A 920 -8.98 46.92 -21.31
CA GLU A 920 -7.97 48.02 -21.49
C GLU A 920 -7.47 48.56 -20.13
N MET A 921 -7.30 47.71 -19.11
CA MET A 921 -6.94 48.09 -17.76
C MET A 921 -5.46 47.78 -17.41
N ASP A 922 -4.61 47.57 -18.39
CA ASP A 922 -3.20 47.16 -18.20
C ASP A 922 -2.37 48.19 -17.38
N ALA A 923 -2.73 49.48 -17.43
CA ALA A 923 -2.04 50.53 -16.65
C ALA A 923 -2.63 50.75 -15.24
N THR A 924 -3.84 50.30 -14.96
CA THR A 924 -4.58 50.65 -13.73
C THR A 924 -4.75 49.45 -12.78
N VAL A 925 -4.54 48.24 -13.25
CA VAL A 925 -4.65 47.00 -12.47
C VAL A 925 -3.37 46.19 -12.58
N ALA A 926 -2.69 45.99 -11.45
CA ALA A 926 -1.52 45.12 -11.31
C ALA A 926 -1.96 43.73 -10.88
N ILE A 927 -1.26 42.66 -11.35
CA ILE A 927 -1.55 41.28 -11.01
C ILE A 927 -0.24 40.60 -10.58
N ALA A 928 -0.16 40.19 -9.32
CA ALA A 928 0.98 39.46 -8.76
C ALA A 928 0.57 38.03 -8.41
N ARG A 929 1.45 37.06 -8.69
CA ARG A 929 1.20 35.62 -8.47
C ARG A 929 1.94 35.12 -7.26
N ILE A 930 1.23 34.64 -6.24
CA ILE A 930 1.84 33.93 -5.11
C ILE A 930 1.99 32.46 -5.51
N GLU A 931 3.21 32.07 -5.88
CA GLU A 931 3.52 30.71 -6.35
C GLU A 931 3.76 29.74 -5.19
N GLN A 932 4.43 30.23 -4.10
CA GLN A 932 4.59 29.48 -2.85
C GLN A 932 3.60 29.98 -1.82
N LEU A 933 2.63 29.14 -1.48
CA LEU A 933 1.59 29.46 -0.51
C LEU A 933 2.06 29.21 0.91
N SER A 934 2.74 28.08 1.15
CA SER A 934 3.38 27.75 2.42
C SER A 934 4.84 27.31 2.19
N PRO A 935 5.78 27.83 2.99
CA PRO A 935 5.64 28.97 3.89
C PRO A 935 5.31 30.25 3.12
N PHE A 936 4.52 31.13 3.74
CA PHE A 936 4.01 32.34 3.06
C PHE A 936 5.13 33.35 2.82
N PRO A 937 5.26 33.95 1.60
CA PRO A 937 6.36 34.87 1.26
C PRO A 937 6.10 36.30 1.75
N PHE A 938 6.11 36.50 3.07
CA PHE A 938 5.82 37.77 3.74
C PHE A 938 6.65 38.94 3.22
N ASP A 939 7.94 38.72 2.97
CA ASP A 939 8.88 39.70 2.45
C ASP A 939 8.49 40.22 1.05
N GLN A 940 8.18 39.29 0.14
CA GLN A 940 7.84 39.66 -1.25
C GLN A 940 6.43 40.23 -1.36
N VAL A 941 5.44 39.72 -0.61
CA VAL A 941 4.10 40.29 -0.52
C VAL A 941 4.13 41.70 0.06
N LYS A 942 5.00 41.95 1.05
CA LYS A 942 5.23 43.30 1.59
C LYS A 942 5.78 44.22 0.52
N ALA A 943 6.85 43.83 -0.15
CA ALA A 943 7.49 44.65 -1.18
C ALA A 943 6.52 45.01 -2.32
N GLU A 944 5.73 44.05 -2.80
CA GLU A 944 4.74 44.33 -3.89
C GLU A 944 3.58 45.18 -3.40
N SER A 945 3.11 45.00 -2.15
CA SER A 945 2.07 45.87 -1.57
C SER A 945 2.54 47.30 -1.34
N GLU A 946 3.81 47.50 -0.99
CA GLU A 946 4.45 48.84 -0.84
C GLU A 946 4.71 49.50 -2.19
N ARG A 947 5.06 48.70 -3.23
CA ARG A 947 5.25 49.18 -4.61
C ARG A 947 3.96 49.83 -5.17
N PHE A 948 2.81 49.21 -4.91
CA PHE A 948 1.49 49.73 -5.33
C PHE A 948 0.72 50.31 -4.14
N ALA A 949 1.35 51.25 -3.42
CA ALA A 949 0.83 51.78 -2.17
C ALA A 949 -0.56 52.42 -2.28
N ASN A 950 -0.94 52.97 -3.45
CA ASN A 950 -2.23 53.61 -3.69
C ASN A 950 -3.35 52.63 -4.07
N ALA A 951 -3.03 51.38 -4.37
CA ALA A 951 -3.96 50.41 -4.89
C ALA A 951 -4.81 49.75 -3.78
N ASP A 952 -6.05 49.39 -4.10
CA ASP A 952 -6.86 48.46 -3.34
C ASP A 952 -6.30 47.05 -3.46
N LEU A 953 -6.31 46.27 -2.36
CA LEU A 953 -5.82 44.90 -2.36
C LEU A 953 -6.98 43.94 -2.56
N VAL A 954 -6.85 43.04 -3.54
CA VAL A 954 -7.81 41.99 -3.85
C VAL A 954 -7.09 40.62 -3.89
N TRP A 955 -7.65 39.65 -3.21
CA TRP A 955 -7.34 38.26 -3.47
C TRP A 955 -8.32 37.69 -4.47
N CYS A 956 -7.84 37.15 -5.57
CA CYS A 956 -8.66 36.47 -6.56
C CYS A 956 -8.32 34.99 -6.67
N GLN A 957 -9.33 34.14 -6.56
CA GLN A 957 -9.24 32.70 -6.74
C GLN A 957 -10.43 32.18 -7.54
N GLU A 958 -10.24 31.04 -8.20
CA GLU A 958 -11.32 30.37 -8.95
C GLU A 958 -12.19 29.47 -8.07
N GLU A 959 -11.70 29.04 -6.91
CA GLU A 959 -12.37 28.20 -5.93
C GLU A 959 -13.47 28.99 -5.20
N HIS A 960 -14.41 28.25 -4.58
CA HIS A 960 -15.45 28.87 -3.75
C HIS A 960 -14.84 29.54 -2.52
N LYS A 961 -15.51 30.59 -2.00
CA LYS A 961 -14.97 31.45 -0.92
C LYS A 961 -14.58 30.69 0.35
N ASN A 962 -15.32 29.63 0.69
CA ASN A 962 -15.06 28.77 1.85
C ASN A 962 -14.03 27.65 1.56
N GLN A 963 -13.41 27.66 0.39
CA GLN A 963 -12.46 26.68 -0.10
C GLN A 963 -11.26 27.38 -0.74
N GLY A 964 -10.27 26.60 -1.20
CA GLY A 964 -9.09 27.17 -1.82
C GLY A 964 -8.16 27.86 -0.83
N TYR A 965 -7.77 29.08 -1.13
CA TYR A 965 -6.62 29.74 -0.47
C TYR A 965 -7.02 30.91 0.44
N TYR A 966 -8.22 31.48 0.26
CA TYR A 966 -8.61 32.77 0.85
C TYR A 966 -8.45 32.83 2.38
N ASP A 967 -8.93 31.80 3.08
CA ASP A 967 -8.87 31.78 4.55
C ASP A 967 -7.43 31.65 5.07
N TYR A 968 -6.52 31.12 4.28
CA TYR A 968 -5.10 31.04 4.60
C TYR A 968 -4.36 32.34 4.27
N VAL A 969 -4.55 32.90 3.08
CA VAL A 969 -3.77 34.07 2.61
C VAL A 969 -4.24 35.37 3.21
N LYS A 970 -5.55 35.56 3.42
CA LYS A 970 -6.13 36.83 3.91
C LYS A 970 -5.49 37.31 5.24
N PRO A 971 -5.45 36.51 6.32
CA PRO A 971 -4.85 36.94 7.57
C PRO A 971 -3.35 37.26 7.40
N ARG A 972 -2.62 36.49 6.60
CA ARG A 972 -1.19 36.70 6.33
C ARG A 972 -0.90 37.95 5.55
N ILE A 973 -1.68 38.28 4.51
CA ILE A 973 -1.57 39.56 3.79
C ILE A 973 -1.87 40.71 4.74
N ARG A 974 -2.93 40.64 5.56
CA ARG A 974 -3.27 41.66 6.54
C ARG A 974 -2.16 41.87 7.58
N THR A 975 -1.55 40.83 8.06
CA THR A 975 -0.39 40.90 8.98
C THR A 975 0.81 41.57 8.30
N THR A 976 1.10 41.18 7.06
CA THR A 976 2.17 41.75 6.24
C THR A 976 2.05 43.28 6.07
N ILE A 977 0.84 43.75 5.80
CA ILE A 977 0.57 45.19 5.61
C ILE A 977 0.16 45.88 6.91
N GLN A 978 0.39 45.28 8.09
CA GLN A 978 0.03 45.83 9.41
C GLN A 978 -1.45 46.29 9.53
N ARG A 979 -2.33 45.56 8.80
CA ARG A 979 -3.78 45.84 8.74
C ARG A 979 -4.14 47.22 8.20
N ALA A 980 -3.25 47.88 7.45
CA ALA A 980 -3.44 49.24 6.92
C ALA A 980 -4.60 49.36 5.95
N LYS A 981 -4.94 48.27 5.24
CA LYS A 981 -6.04 48.24 4.23
C LYS A 981 -6.83 46.94 4.36
N PRO A 982 -8.11 46.91 3.94
CA PRO A 982 -8.85 45.68 3.76
C PRO A 982 -8.25 44.86 2.61
N VAL A 983 -8.38 43.50 2.71
CA VAL A 983 -8.10 42.57 1.62
C VAL A 983 -9.42 42.03 1.14
N TRP A 984 -9.83 42.46 -0.06
CA TRP A 984 -11.09 42.10 -0.68
C TRP A 984 -11.03 40.71 -1.35
N TYR A 985 -12.17 40.10 -1.52
CA TYR A 985 -12.30 38.79 -2.16
C TYR A 985 -12.97 38.92 -3.53
N ALA A 986 -12.36 38.36 -4.56
CA ALA A 986 -12.97 38.12 -5.86
C ALA A 986 -12.90 36.64 -6.17
N GLY A 987 -14.05 35.97 -6.29
CA GLY A 987 -14.12 34.52 -6.50
C GLY A 987 -15.58 34.07 -6.47
N ARG A 988 -15.77 32.73 -6.47
CA ARG A 988 -17.09 32.10 -6.37
C ARG A 988 -17.67 32.24 -4.97
N ASP A 989 -19.00 32.23 -4.88
CA ASP A 989 -19.71 32.21 -3.60
C ASP A 989 -19.41 30.91 -2.81
N PRO A 990 -19.64 30.91 -1.48
CA PRO A 990 -19.51 29.69 -0.69
C PRO A 990 -20.40 28.56 -1.24
N ALA A 991 -19.86 27.34 -1.29
CA ALA A 991 -20.58 26.15 -1.72
C ALA A 991 -20.17 24.93 -0.91
N ALA A 992 -21.08 23.96 -0.84
CA ALA A 992 -20.76 22.66 -0.21
C ALA A 992 -19.99 21.73 -1.16
N ALA A 993 -20.26 21.82 -2.48
CA ALA A 993 -19.53 21.06 -3.50
C ALA A 993 -18.18 21.73 -3.82
N PRO A 994 -17.15 20.98 -4.21
CA PRO A 994 -15.84 21.53 -4.53
C PRO A 994 -15.81 22.32 -5.83
N ALA A 995 -16.73 22.05 -6.77
CA ALA A 995 -16.87 22.78 -8.03
C ALA A 995 -18.30 22.65 -8.56
N THR A 996 -18.65 23.56 -9.49
CA THR A 996 -19.96 23.61 -10.14
C THR A 996 -20.05 22.56 -11.24
N GLY A 997 -21.08 21.70 -11.18
CA GLY A 997 -21.29 20.62 -12.16
C GLY A 997 -21.89 21.08 -13.48
N ASN A 998 -22.68 22.16 -13.47
CA ASN A 998 -23.32 22.70 -14.69
C ASN A 998 -22.37 23.65 -15.41
N LYS A 999 -22.09 23.39 -16.69
CA LYS A 999 -21.16 24.20 -17.50
C LYS A 999 -21.57 25.65 -17.64
N ASN A 1000 -22.85 25.93 -17.84
CA ASN A 1000 -23.33 27.31 -18.02
C ASN A 1000 -23.23 28.09 -16.71
N THR A 1001 -23.58 27.47 -15.59
CA THR A 1001 -23.41 28.06 -14.26
C THR A 1001 -21.95 28.35 -13.98
N HIS A 1002 -21.05 27.42 -14.28
CA HIS A 1002 -19.60 27.59 -14.17
C HIS A 1002 -19.10 28.82 -14.91
N LEU A 1003 -19.55 29.03 -16.17
CA LEU A 1003 -19.17 30.19 -17.00
C LEU A 1003 -19.76 31.49 -16.46
N MET A 1004 -21.01 31.48 -15.97
CA MET A 1004 -21.62 32.63 -15.32
C MET A 1004 -20.87 33.04 -14.06
N GLU A 1005 -20.48 32.07 -13.22
CA GLU A 1005 -19.69 32.31 -12.01
C GLU A 1005 -18.31 32.86 -12.33
N LEU A 1006 -17.66 32.35 -13.36
CA LEU A 1006 -16.37 32.85 -13.87
C LEU A 1006 -16.51 34.31 -14.27
N GLN A 1007 -17.49 34.66 -15.13
CA GLN A 1007 -17.69 36.03 -15.57
C GLN A 1007 -17.97 36.96 -14.39
N ARG A 1008 -18.82 36.54 -13.45
CA ARG A 1008 -19.19 37.33 -12.28
C ARG A 1008 -17.97 37.64 -11.38
N PHE A 1009 -17.12 36.70 -11.09
CA PHE A 1009 -15.96 36.99 -10.24
C PHE A 1009 -14.88 37.81 -10.98
N LEU A 1010 -14.75 37.67 -12.31
CA LEU A 1010 -13.92 38.55 -13.12
C LEU A 1010 -14.46 39.98 -13.11
N ASP A 1011 -15.79 40.16 -13.21
CA ASP A 1011 -16.42 41.48 -13.06
C ASP A 1011 -16.12 42.11 -11.69
N ASN A 1012 -16.15 41.33 -10.61
CA ASN A 1012 -15.79 41.78 -9.27
C ASN A 1012 -14.29 42.13 -9.16
N ALA A 1013 -13.43 41.35 -9.79
CA ALA A 1013 -11.98 41.56 -9.74
C ALA A 1013 -11.57 42.87 -10.42
N PHE A 1014 -12.24 43.26 -11.53
CA PHE A 1014 -11.92 44.44 -12.33
C PHE A 1014 -12.85 45.62 -12.09
N GLY A 1015 -14.02 45.44 -11.46
CA GLY A 1015 -14.92 46.54 -11.09
C GLY A 1015 -14.32 47.41 -9.99
N LEU A 1016 -13.78 48.58 -10.32
CA LEU A 1016 -13.08 49.42 -9.35
C LEU A 1016 -14.00 49.92 -8.23
N ASP A 1017 -15.28 49.98 -8.45
CA ASP A 1017 -16.31 50.40 -7.49
C ASP A 1017 -16.94 49.20 -6.73
N ALA A 1018 -16.59 47.97 -7.07
CA ALA A 1018 -17.25 46.76 -6.59
C ALA A 1018 -17.24 46.58 -5.06
N PHE A 1019 -16.34 47.25 -4.35
CA PHE A 1019 -16.15 47.11 -2.88
C PHE A 1019 -16.46 48.42 -2.11
N GLN A 1020 -16.86 49.50 -2.79
CA GLN A 1020 -17.10 50.81 -2.14
C GLN A 1020 -18.27 50.77 -1.14
N ASP A 1021 -19.30 50.00 -1.46
CA ASP A 1021 -20.47 49.83 -0.58
C ASP A 1021 -20.25 48.87 0.60
N GLN A 1022 -19.07 48.25 0.71
CA GLN A 1022 -18.71 47.29 1.78
C GLN A 1022 -17.73 47.89 2.82
N GLN A 1023 -17.32 49.15 2.63
CA GLN A 1023 -16.54 49.91 3.59
C GLN A 1023 -17.47 50.43 4.68
#